data_45bfbc4752d86003f4f81ea71066d097
#
_entry.id   45bfbc4752d86003f4f81ea71066d097
#
_cell.length_a   1.000
_cell.length_b   1.000
_cell.length_c   1.000
_cell.angle_alpha   90.00
_cell.angle_beta   90.00
_cell.angle_gamma   90.00
#
_symmetry.space_group_name_H-M   'P 1'
#
loop_
_entity.id
_entity.type
_entity.pdbx_description
1 polymer ?
#
loop_
_entity_poly.entity_id
_entity_poly.type
_entity_poly.pdbx_seq_one_letter_code
_entity_poly.pdbx_strand_id
1 'polypeptide(L)'
;MIGKSSLMLSMALIFSCVALAQEKIKVACVGNSITYGTGVENREVNAYPVKLQQMLGDQYEVGNFGKPGATLLNKGHRPYVKQQEYKDALAFAGDIVVMHLGINDTDPRNWPNYRDEFIGDYRSLMNDFRKVNPNVRFLIARMTPLSHRHPRFESGTRDWHAEIQQAIETIARAERVQLIDFHEPLYPYPYILKDAVHPDVEGAEILAKTVYEGITGKFGGLQMSQMYSDNMVLQHGKRLTIQGKADVGEKVTVSIAGQKKKTVAASNGMWQVFLEPLKAGGPYTLTISTPNKELIYNKVLAGEVWLCSGQSNMEFYLNWAATAKQDVPQATNEQIRLFDMKARWRTDAVEWQASVLDSLNHLQYFTHAEWEVCSPETAGKFSAIAYYFGKMLQDSLNVPVGLICNAIGGSPTEAWIGRRTLEYEFPAILRDWTKNDFIQDWVRGRAALNVKKSTDKFQRHPYEPCYLYESGILPLQQYPIKGVIWYQGESNAHNKDAHEKLFKLLVDSWRTNWNDAQLPFYYVQLSSINRPSWPWFRDSQRRLMADLEHVGMAVSSDKGDSLDVHPTQKLEIGERLARWALNKTYGYDKVVPSGPLYKSVSFVKGKAYVEFEYSKGLKPSVEGEKLRTFEIAGDDEIFYPAEAVVEGNQVKVWAKEVKEPKIVRYGWQPFTRANLVNEEGLPASTFRSDVK
;
A
#
# COMPACT_ATOMS: atom_id res chain seq x y z
N MET A 1 85.12 1.28 62.32
CA MET A 1 84.34 2.52 62.16
C MET A 1 83.00 2.15 61.63
N ILE A 2 82.02 2.54 62.31
CA ILE A 2 80.63 2.14 62.39
C ILE A 2 79.86 2.48 61.13
N GLY A 3 79.18 1.48 60.47
CA GLY A 3 78.26 1.67 59.40
C GLY A 3 76.85 1.29 59.85
N LYS A 4 75.94 2.26 59.88
CA LYS A 4 74.51 2.09 60.23
C LYS A 4 73.70 1.51 59.09
N SER A 5 73.08 0.36 59.33
CA SER A 5 72.09 -0.24 58.48
C SER A 5 70.72 0.44 58.69
N SER A 6 70.12 1.03 57.64
CA SER A 6 68.77 1.53 57.68
C SER A 6 67.84 0.47 57.04
N LEU A 7 66.90 -0.03 57.84
CA LEU A 7 65.86 -0.95 57.48
C LEU A 7 64.70 -0.13 56.88
N MET A 8 64.43 -0.22 55.54
CA MET A 8 63.25 0.34 54.93
C MET A 8 62.11 -0.68 54.95
N LEU A 9 61.07 -0.37 55.71
CA LEU A 9 59.84 -1.13 55.79
C LEU A 9 58.93 -0.70 54.65
N SER A 10 58.80 -1.52 53.58
CA SER A 10 57.88 -1.27 52.48
C SER A 10 56.52 -1.74 52.90
N MET A 11 55.59 -0.81 53.15
CA MET A 11 54.17 -1.05 53.40
C MET A 11 53.45 -1.15 52.07
N ALA A 12 53.17 -2.36 51.61
CA ALA A 12 52.35 -2.61 50.42
C ALA A 12 50.84 -2.37 50.75
N LEU A 13 50.30 -1.25 50.28
CA LEU A 13 48.86 -1.01 50.27
C LEU A 13 48.21 -1.90 49.22
N ILE A 14 47.55 -2.95 49.67
CA ILE A 14 46.66 -3.74 48.83
C ILE A 14 45.36 -2.95 48.67
N PHE A 15 45.18 -2.26 47.54
CA PHE A 15 43.91 -1.72 47.11
C PHE A 15 43.05 -2.91 46.66
N SER A 16 42.19 -3.42 47.52
CA SER A 16 41.11 -4.28 47.14
C SER A 16 40.08 -3.44 46.35
N CYS A 17 40.14 -3.48 45.03
CA CYS A 17 39.02 -3.05 44.18
C CYS A 17 37.86 -4.00 44.46
N VAL A 18 36.99 -3.66 45.39
CA VAL A 18 35.65 -4.22 45.44
C VAL A 18 34.94 -3.63 44.25
N ALA A 19 34.89 -4.39 43.17
CA ALA A 19 33.96 -4.12 42.08
C ALA A 19 32.57 -4.23 42.70
N LEU A 20 31.95 -3.10 43.03
CA LEU A 20 30.51 -3.06 43.29
C LEU A 20 29.86 -3.60 42.04
N ALA A 21 29.31 -4.83 42.13
CA ALA A 21 28.48 -5.37 41.04
C ALA A 21 27.36 -4.37 40.83
N GLN A 22 27.36 -3.71 39.68
CA GLN A 22 26.33 -2.76 39.31
C GLN A 22 25.01 -3.55 39.28
N GLU A 23 24.02 -3.10 40.06
CA GLU A 23 22.74 -3.75 40.16
C GLU A 23 22.08 -3.75 38.74
N LYS A 24 21.66 -4.93 38.28
CA LYS A 24 21.10 -5.07 36.94
C LYS A 24 19.73 -4.38 36.86
N ILE A 25 19.45 -3.74 35.75
CA ILE A 25 18.13 -3.17 35.46
C ILE A 25 17.16 -4.33 35.16
N LYS A 26 16.11 -4.46 35.97
CA LYS A 26 15.15 -5.54 35.87
C LYS A 26 14.01 -5.20 34.89
N VAL A 27 13.81 -6.04 33.89
CA VAL A 27 12.73 -5.91 32.90
C VAL A 27 11.73 -7.04 33.06
N ALA A 28 10.52 -6.75 33.51
CA ALA A 28 9.44 -7.71 33.65
C ALA A 28 8.57 -7.72 32.40
N CYS A 29 8.59 -8.80 31.62
CA CYS A 29 7.69 -9.02 30.50
C CYS A 29 6.39 -9.68 30.98
N VAL A 30 5.34 -8.89 31.16
CA VAL A 30 4.03 -9.27 31.66
C VAL A 30 3.09 -9.48 30.50
N GLY A 31 2.41 -10.65 30.44
CA GLY A 31 1.51 -10.88 29.30
C GLY A 31 0.84 -12.26 29.29
N ASN A 32 0.42 -12.61 28.09
CA ASN A 32 -0.33 -13.84 27.80
C ASN A 32 0.55 -14.92 27.15
N SER A 33 -0.05 -15.77 26.32
CA SER A 33 0.62 -16.85 25.57
C SER A 33 1.72 -16.33 24.62
N ILE A 34 1.59 -15.13 24.09
CA ILE A 34 2.60 -14.54 23.19
C ILE A 34 3.86 -14.18 23.99
N THR A 35 3.70 -13.56 25.15
CA THR A 35 4.82 -13.30 26.07
C THR A 35 5.46 -14.58 26.58
N TYR A 36 4.63 -15.60 26.89
CA TYR A 36 5.12 -16.94 27.25
C TYR A 36 5.96 -17.56 26.13
N GLY A 37 5.63 -17.32 24.85
CA GLY A 37 6.28 -17.91 23.67
C GLY A 37 5.56 -19.12 23.12
N THR A 38 4.21 -19.17 23.25
CA THR A 38 3.40 -20.19 22.58
C THR A 38 3.54 -20.07 21.06
N GLY A 39 3.74 -21.21 20.38
CA GLY A 39 3.94 -21.24 18.91
C GLY A 39 5.39 -21.02 18.46
N VAL A 40 6.27 -20.61 19.37
CA VAL A 40 7.69 -20.39 19.09
C VAL A 40 8.46 -21.70 19.28
N GLU A 41 9.15 -22.14 18.23
CA GLU A 41 10.02 -23.32 18.29
C GLU A 41 11.21 -23.04 19.23
N ASN A 42 11.56 -24.04 20.08
CA ASN A 42 12.60 -23.90 21.11
C ASN A 42 12.40 -22.62 21.95
N ARG A 43 11.24 -22.49 22.54
CA ARG A 43 10.81 -21.33 23.34
C ARG A 43 11.85 -20.83 24.33
N GLU A 44 12.60 -21.72 24.98
CA GLU A 44 13.63 -21.39 25.98
C GLU A 44 14.80 -20.58 25.41
N VAL A 45 14.90 -20.50 24.07
CA VAL A 45 15.92 -19.74 23.38
C VAL A 45 15.32 -18.63 22.53
N ASN A 46 14.12 -18.85 21.99
CA ASN A 46 13.54 -18.03 20.94
C ASN A 46 12.33 -17.18 21.35
N ALA A 47 11.75 -17.36 22.56
CA ALA A 47 10.68 -16.47 23.02
C ALA A 47 11.16 -15.02 23.09
N TYR A 48 10.31 -14.03 22.78
CA TYR A 48 10.76 -12.63 22.70
C TYR A 48 11.44 -12.10 23.98
N PRO A 49 11.05 -12.48 25.22
CA PRO A 49 11.78 -12.02 26.40
C PRO A 49 13.21 -12.56 26.46
N VAL A 50 13.45 -13.78 25.96
CA VAL A 50 14.80 -14.38 25.89
C VAL A 50 15.65 -13.69 24.83
N LYS A 51 15.09 -13.46 23.65
CA LYS A 51 15.75 -12.67 22.59
C LYS A 51 16.05 -11.24 23.05
N LEU A 52 15.13 -10.63 23.81
CA LEU A 52 15.33 -9.31 24.41
C LEU A 52 16.51 -9.31 25.39
N GLN A 53 16.64 -10.33 26.27
CA GLN A 53 17.80 -10.46 27.15
C GLN A 53 19.11 -10.50 26.36
N GLN A 54 19.14 -11.24 25.25
CA GLN A 54 20.33 -11.31 24.39
C GLN A 54 20.68 -9.94 23.77
N MET A 55 19.67 -9.18 23.35
CA MET A 55 19.86 -7.84 22.77
C MET A 55 20.32 -6.80 23.79
N LEU A 56 19.78 -6.85 25.01
CA LEU A 56 20.08 -5.91 26.09
C LEU A 56 21.42 -6.18 26.79
N GLY A 57 21.89 -7.44 26.78
CA GLY A 57 23.14 -7.85 27.42
C GLY A 57 23.10 -7.92 28.94
N ASP A 58 24.27 -8.03 29.56
CA ASP A 58 24.46 -8.36 31.00
C ASP A 58 24.08 -7.25 31.99
N GLN A 59 23.88 -6.04 31.49
CA GLN A 59 23.44 -4.90 32.33
C GLN A 59 21.95 -5.01 32.69
N TYR A 60 21.21 -5.90 32.03
CA TYR A 60 19.78 -6.11 32.26
C TYR A 60 19.50 -7.53 32.73
N GLU A 61 18.39 -7.70 33.44
CA GLU A 61 17.80 -8.99 33.82
C GLU A 61 16.36 -9.02 33.32
N VAL A 62 16.05 -9.89 32.35
CA VAL A 62 14.72 -9.98 31.73
C VAL A 62 13.97 -11.18 32.26
N GLY A 63 12.84 -10.94 32.92
CA GLY A 63 11.91 -11.97 33.40
C GLY A 63 10.73 -12.18 32.45
N ASN A 64 10.39 -13.45 32.17
CA ASN A 64 9.20 -13.83 31.38
C ASN A 64 8.07 -14.23 32.32
N PHE A 65 7.04 -13.40 32.42
CA PHE A 65 5.84 -13.60 33.25
C PHE A 65 4.58 -13.75 32.36
N GLY A 66 4.74 -14.37 31.20
CA GLY A 66 3.65 -14.68 30.27
C GLY A 66 2.82 -15.88 30.75
N LYS A 67 1.48 -15.75 30.73
CA LYS A 67 0.53 -16.84 31.05
C LYS A 67 -0.37 -17.15 29.86
N PRO A 68 -0.25 -18.34 29.24
CA PRO A 68 -1.15 -18.73 28.16
C PRO A 68 -2.63 -18.63 28.55
N GLY A 69 -3.43 -17.98 27.69
CA GLY A 69 -4.86 -17.77 27.90
C GLY A 69 -5.24 -16.70 28.91
N ALA A 70 -4.28 -15.99 29.52
CA ALA A 70 -4.58 -14.95 30.50
C ALA A 70 -5.31 -13.76 29.88
N THR A 71 -6.36 -13.28 30.57
CA THR A 71 -7.10 -12.07 30.26
C THR A 71 -6.62 -10.91 31.12
N LEU A 72 -6.75 -9.68 30.60
CA LEU A 72 -6.59 -8.48 31.42
C LEU A 72 -7.79 -8.32 32.35
N LEU A 73 -9.00 -8.49 31.80
CA LEU A 73 -10.25 -8.38 32.53
C LEU A 73 -10.27 -9.28 33.78
N ASN A 74 -10.50 -8.69 34.96
CA ASN A 74 -10.55 -9.39 36.25
C ASN A 74 -11.74 -10.36 36.39
N LYS A 75 -12.79 -10.14 35.60
CA LYS A 75 -13.94 -11.04 35.46
C LYS A 75 -13.84 -11.96 34.24
N GLY A 76 -12.75 -11.83 33.46
CA GLY A 76 -12.52 -12.72 32.32
C GLY A 76 -12.38 -14.18 32.72
N HIS A 77 -12.39 -15.08 31.72
CA HIS A 77 -12.36 -16.54 31.99
C HIS A 77 -11.04 -17.01 32.62
N ARG A 78 -9.95 -16.24 32.50
CA ARG A 78 -8.62 -16.51 33.11
C ARG A 78 -7.92 -15.24 33.49
N PRO A 79 -8.34 -14.51 34.52
CA PRO A 79 -7.73 -13.24 34.90
C PRO A 79 -6.25 -13.38 35.23
N TYR A 80 -5.40 -12.50 34.67
CA TYR A 80 -3.95 -12.51 34.90
C TYR A 80 -3.61 -12.30 36.39
N VAL A 81 -4.33 -11.42 37.07
CA VAL A 81 -4.13 -11.13 38.50
C VAL A 81 -4.37 -12.33 39.43
N LYS A 82 -5.01 -13.41 38.94
CA LYS A 82 -5.24 -14.65 39.68
C LYS A 82 -4.18 -15.74 39.40
N GLN A 83 -3.22 -15.47 38.50
CA GLN A 83 -2.21 -16.44 38.08
C GLN A 83 -0.95 -16.35 38.94
N GLN A 84 -0.14 -17.44 38.95
CA GLN A 84 1.14 -17.43 39.68
C GLN A 84 2.13 -16.44 39.04
N GLU A 85 2.14 -16.36 37.74
CA GLU A 85 3.02 -15.46 36.95
C GLU A 85 2.83 -13.98 37.32
N TYR A 86 1.62 -13.58 37.73
CA TYR A 86 1.37 -12.23 38.27
C TYR A 86 2.11 -12.01 39.60
N LYS A 87 2.03 -13.00 40.52
CA LYS A 87 2.70 -12.91 41.81
C LYS A 87 4.23 -12.88 41.65
N ASP A 88 4.74 -13.72 40.75
CA ASP A 88 6.16 -13.81 40.44
C ASP A 88 6.66 -12.51 39.81
N ALA A 89 5.88 -11.87 38.91
CA ALA A 89 6.19 -10.59 38.33
C ALA A 89 6.26 -9.46 39.36
N LEU A 90 5.34 -9.43 40.33
CA LEU A 90 5.40 -8.48 41.43
C LEU A 90 6.63 -8.73 42.35
N ALA A 91 6.91 -10.00 42.67
CA ALA A 91 8.09 -10.37 43.48
C ALA A 91 9.40 -10.05 42.76
N PHE A 92 9.44 -10.10 41.45
CA PHE A 92 10.60 -9.71 40.64
C PHE A 92 10.97 -8.23 40.80
N ALA A 93 9.96 -7.38 41.09
CA ALA A 93 10.11 -5.93 41.33
C ALA A 93 10.84 -5.21 40.18
N GLY A 94 10.35 -5.36 38.94
CA GLY A 94 10.97 -4.82 37.74
C GLY A 94 11.10 -3.30 37.75
N ASP A 95 12.24 -2.77 37.28
CA ASP A 95 12.44 -1.36 37.00
C ASP A 95 11.69 -0.91 35.74
N ILE A 96 11.53 -1.85 34.80
CA ILE A 96 10.77 -1.67 33.56
C ILE A 96 9.74 -2.81 33.50
N VAL A 97 8.49 -2.46 33.21
CA VAL A 97 7.41 -3.44 32.99
C VAL A 97 6.88 -3.30 31.57
N VAL A 98 7.04 -4.35 30.77
CA VAL A 98 6.47 -4.45 29.41
C VAL A 98 5.15 -5.20 29.53
N MET A 99 4.04 -4.57 29.15
CA MET A 99 2.70 -5.12 29.31
C MET A 99 2.07 -5.45 27.95
N HIS A 100 1.80 -6.74 27.70
CA HIS A 100 1.11 -7.24 26.50
C HIS A 100 -0.06 -8.14 26.88
N LEU A 101 -1.21 -7.55 27.19
CA LEU A 101 -2.48 -8.22 27.53
C LEU A 101 -3.62 -7.64 26.67
N GLY A 102 -4.73 -8.37 26.55
CA GLY A 102 -5.92 -7.96 25.78
C GLY A 102 -6.35 -8.95 24.70
N ILE A 103 -5.41 -9.74 24.13
CA ILE A 103 -5.74 -10.64 23.02
C ILE A 103 -6.77 -11.71 23.41
N ASN A 104 -6.69 -12.27 24.63
CA ASN A 104 -7.65 -13.24 25.14
C ASN A 104 -8.97 -12.61 25.61
N ASP A 105 -8.96 -11.29 25.79
CA ASP A 105 -10.16 -10.52 26.12
C ASP A 105 -11.10 -10.42 24.91
N THR A 106 -10.63 -10.66 23.69
CA THR A 106 -11.46 -10.80 22.48
C THR A 106 -12.36 -12.03 22.46
N ASP A 107 -12.33 -12.89 23.49
CA ASP A 107 -13.22 -14.06 23.59
C ASP A 107 -14.66 -13.61 23.87
N PRO A 108 -15.71 -14.25 23.26
CA PRO A 108 -17.11 -13.94 23.51
C PRO A 108 -17.56 -14.03 24.97
N ARG A 109 -16.83 -14.77 25.81
CA ARG A 109 -17.08 -14.84 27.24
C ARG A 109 -16.63 -13.61 28.02
N ASN A 110 -15.75 -12.81 27.43
CA ASN A 110 -15.09 -11.69 28.08
C ASN A 110 -15.61 -10.34 27.55
N TRP A 111 -15.21 -9.92 26.35
CA TRP A 111 -15.41 -8.57 25.85
C TRP A 111 -16.87 -8.11 25.80
N PRO A 112 -17.82 -8.88 25.26
CA PRO A 112 -19.22 -8.45 25.22
C PRO A 112 -19.83 -8.21 26.60
N ASN A 113 -19.28 -8.86 27.64
CA ASN A 113 -19.82 -8.81 29.00
C ASN A 113 -19.15 -7.79 29.90
N TYR A 114 -17.85 -7.51 29.71
CA TYR A 114 -17.04 -6.78 30.69
C TYR A 114 -16.21 -5.65 30.08
N ARG A 115 -16.48 -5.22 28.84
CA ARG A 115 -15.69 -4.20 28.12
C ARG A 115 -15.47 -2.91 28.89
N ASP A 116 -16.49 -2.46 29.64
CA ASP A 116 -16.46 -1.22 30.41
C ASP A 116 -15.47 -1.27 31.59
N GLU A 117 -15.06 -2.45 32.01
CA GLU A 117 -14.13 -2.66 33.13
C GLU A 117 -12.66 -2.62 32.67
N PHE A 118 -12.38 -2.79 31.36
CA PHE A 118 -11.04 -3.01 30.84
C PHE A 118 -10.03 -1.91 31.23
N ILE A 119 -10.41 -0.65 31.07
CA ILE A 119 -9.53 0.48 31.43
C ILE A 119 -9.26 0.51 32.93
N GLY A 120 -10.30 0.27 33.75
CA GLY A 120 -10.18 0.23 35.20
C GLY A 120 -9.26 -0.90 35.68
N ASP A 121 -9.45 -2.10 35.13
CA ASP A 121 -8.66 -3.28 35.45
C ASP A 121 -7.19 -3.12 35.04
N TYR A 122 -6.95 -2.53 33.86
CA TYR A 122 -5.59 -2.24 33.39
C TYR A 122 -4.84 -1.28 34.31
N ARG A 123 -5.51 -0.17 34.71
CA ARG A 123 -4.95 0.80 35.66
C ARG A 123 -4.71 0.20 37.03
N SER A 124 -5.59 -0.70 37.48
CA SER A 124 -5.42 -1.42 38.75
C SER A 124 -4.17 -2.29 38.70
N LEU A 125 -3.96 -3.05 37.62
CA LEU A 125 -2.76 -3.86 37.42
C LEU A 125 -1.47 -2.99 37.42
N MET A 126 -1.48 -1.85 36.73
CA MET A 126 -0.33 -0.93 36.76
C MET A 126 -0.05 -0.39 38.19
N ASN A 127 -1.10 -0.10 38.95
CA ASN A 127 -0.96 0.39 40.31
C ASN A 127 -0.37 -0.66 41.26
N ASP A 128 -0.62 -1.93 41.01
CA ASP A 128 0.00 -3.00 41.83
C ASP A 128 1.53 -3.05 41.61
N PHE A 129 2.01 -2.86 40.38
CA PHE A 129 3.45 -2.71 40.12
C PHE A 129 4.03 -1.43 40.74
N ARG A 130 3.30 -0.30 40.70
CA ARG A 130 3.72 0.95 41.35
C ARG A 130 3.83 0.85 42.87
N LYS A 131 3.00 0.02 43.53
CA LYS A 131 3.11 -0.26 44.96
C LYS A 131 4.41 -0.98 45.33
N VAL A 132 4.88 -1.87 44.42
CA VAL A 132 6.13 -2.62 44.62
C VAL A 132 7.35 -1.77 44.27
N ASN A 133 7.31 -1.08 43.12
CA ASN A 133 8.35 -0.16 42.68
C ASN A 133 7.72 1.18 42.24
N PRO A 134 7.74 2.24 43.10
CA PRO A 134 7.18 3.54 42.75
C PRO A 134 7.82 4.21 41.54
N ASN A 135 9.06 3.83 41.18
CA ASN A 135 9.81 4.39 40.05
C ASN A 135 9.67 3.53 38.77
N VAL A 136 8.81 2.53 38.74
CA VAL A 136 8.63 1.62 37.61
C VAL A 136 8.31 2.38 36.32
N ARG A 137 9.05 2.09 35.24
CA ARG A 137 8.77 2.56 33.89
C ARG A 137 7.92 1.54 33.16
N PHE A 138 6.78 1.98 32.61
CA PHE A 138 5.91 1.13 31.81
C PHE A 138 6.15 1.31 30.31
N LEU A 139 6.23 0.18 29.60
CA LEU A 139 6.03 0.07 28.16
C LEU A 139 4.75 -0.74 27.92
N ILE A 140 3.71 -0.06 27.47
CA ILE A 140 2.43 -0.73 27.11
C ILE A 140 2.49 -1.07 25.63
N ALA A 141 2.28 -2.34 25.29
CA ALA A 141 2.29 -2.80 23.91
C ALA A 141 0.87 -2.76 23.29
N ARG A 142 0.74 -2.24 22.08
CA ARG A 142 -0.39 -2.58 21.22
C ARG A 142 -0.41 -4.09 21.02
N MET A 143 -1.60 -4.68 20.93
CA MET A 143 -1.70 -6.13 20.73
C MET A 143 -1.12 -6.52 19.36
N THR A 144 -0.56 -7.72 19.26
CA THR A 144 -0.22 -8.33 17.97
C THR A 144 -1.45 -8.45 17.08
N PRO A 145 -1.29 -8.45 15.74
CA PRO A 145 -2.42 -8.64 14.84
C PRO A 145 -3.04 -10.04 15.00
N LEU A 146 -4.30 -10.14 14.60
CA LEU A 146 -4.98 -11.39 14.36
C LEU A 146 -5.09 -11.63 12.86
N SER A 147 -4.79 -12.83 12.40
CA SER A 147 -4.97 -13.17 10.99
C SER A 147 -6.47 -13.36 10.67
N HIS A 148 -6.87 -12.92 9.46
CA HIS A 148 -8.21 -13.20 8.91
C HIS A 148 -8.59 -14.69 8.90
N ARG A 149 -7.62 -15.59 9.10
CA ARG A 149 -7.85 -17.04 9.23
C ARG A 149 -8.36 -17.46 10.60
N HIS A 150 -8.42 -16.54 11.58
CA HIS A 150 -8.97 -16.86 12.89
C HIS A 150 -10.45 -17.27 12.78
N PRO A 151 -10.88 -18.39 13.38
CA PRO A 151 -12.23 -18.93 13.18
C PRO A 151 -13.38 -17.97 13.52
N ARG A 152 -13.15 -17.04 14.44
CA ARG A 152 -14.13 -16.02 14.87
C ARG A 152 -13.78 -14.63 14.35
N PHE A 153 -12.95 -14.51 13.32
CA PHE A 153 -12.49 -13.22 12.81
C PHE A 153 -13.66 -12.28 12.49
N GLU A 154 -14.61 -12.74 11.67
CA GLU A 154 -15.76 -11.95 11.25
C GLU A 154 -16.93 -11.96 12.23
N SER A 155 -16.93 -12.86 13.23
CA SER A 155 -18.02 -12.95 14.21
C SER A 155 -17.77 -12.19 15.51
N GLY A 156 -16.91 -11.18 15.45
CA GLY A 156 -16.66 -10.24 16.54
C GLY A 156 -15.20 -10.06 16.94
N THR A 157 -14.35 -11.11 16.84
CA THR A 157 -12.96 -11.04 17.33
C THR A 157 -12.16 -9.90 16.68
N ARG A 158 -12.31 -9.66 15.37
CA ARG A 158 -11.70 -8.54 14.66
C ARG A 158 -12.10 -7.18 15.25
N ASP A 159 -13.39 -7.00 15.45
CA ASP A 159 -13.94 -5.71 15.89
C ASP A 159 -13.61 -5.46 17.37
N TRP A 160 -13.70 -6.48 18.21
CA TRP A 160 -13.29 -6.41 19.61
C TRP A 160 -11.80 -6.19 19.78
N HIS A 161 -10.98 -6.77 18.91
CA HIS A 161 -9.54 -6.47 18.87
C HIS A 161 -9.29 -4.98 18.60
N ALA A 162 -9.99 -4.38 17.63
CA ALA A 162 -9.87 -2.96 17.34
C ALA A 162 -10.32 -2.07 18.53
N GLU A 163 -11.42 -2.42 19.20
CA GLU A 163 -11.89 -1.71 20.40
C GLU A 163 -10.87 -1.78 21.55
N ILE A 164 -10.29 -2.97 21.80
CA ILE A 164 -9.26 -3.16 22.83
C ILE A 164 -7.98 -2.38 22.51
N GLN A 165 -7.57 -2.34 21.23
CA GLN A 165 -6.44 -1.50 20.80
C GLN A 165 -6.66 -0.02 21.16
N GLN A 166 -7.85 0.53 20.88
CA GLN A 166 -8.21 1.90 21.25
C GLN A 166 -8.18 2.12 22.77
N ALA A 167 -8.63 1.14 23.54
CA ALA A 167 -8.57 1.21 25.01
C ALA A 167 -7.13 1.23 25.51
N ILE A 168 -6.25 0.39 24.97
CA ILE A 168 -4.81 0.36 25.29
C ILE A 168 -4.14 1.71 24.97
N GLU A 169 -4.41 2.27 23.80
CA GLU A 169 -3.88 3.59 23.39
C GLU A 169 -4.39 4.70 24.30
N THR A 170 -5.65 4.61 24.74
CA THR A 170 -6.26 5.58 25.67
C THR A 170 -5.61 5.50 27.04
N ILE A 171 -5.31 4.29 27.54
CA ILE A 171 -4.59 4.08 28.80
C ILE A 171 -3.18 4.66 28.71
N ALA A 172 -2.43 4.36 27.65
CA ALA A 172 -1.07 4.86 27.46
C ALA A 172 -1.03 6.41 27.52
N ARG A 173 -1.98 7.08 26.85
CA ARG A 173 -2.11 8.53 26.88
C ARG A 173 -2.49 9.06 28.25
N ALA A 174 -3.49 8.45 28.90
CA ALA A 174 -4.01 8.91 30.20
C ALA A 174 -2.97 8.76 31.31
N GLU A 175 -2.24 7.65 31.31
CA GLU A 175 -1.19 7.36 32.27
C GLU A 175 0.18 8.00 31.91
N ARG A 176 0.29 8.62 30.73
CA ARG A 176 1.53 9.23 30.17
C ARG A 176 2.69 8.27 30.16
N VAL A 177 2.43 7.01 29.79
CA VAL A 177 3.42 5.95 29.66
C VAL A 177 3.73 5.69 28.17
N GLN A 178 4.87 5.06 27.94
CA GLN A 178 5.29 4.75 26.58
C GLN A 178 4.43 3.64 25.97
N LEU A 179 3.90 3.92 24.79
CA LEU A 179 3.24 2.93 23.93
C LEU A 179 4.29 2.38 22.94
N ILE A 180 4.42 1.06 22.86
CA ILE A 180 5.19 0.34 21.84
C ILE A 180 4.23 -0.43 20.93
N ASP A 181 4.66 -0.70 19.70
CA ASP A 181 3.77 -1.25 18.68
C ASP A 181 4.13 -2.70 18.33
N PHE A 182 3.34 -3.65 18.83
CA PHE A 182 3.43 -5.06 18.45
C PHE A 182 2.55 -5.42 17.24
N HIS A 183 1.72 -4.46 16.77
CA HIS A 183 0.77 -4.71 15.67
C HIS A 183 1.41 -4.47 14.30
N GLU A 184 1.77 -3.20 14.01
CA GLU A 184 2.17 -2.81 12.65
C GLU A 184 3.42 -3.55 12.13
N PRO A 185 4.45 -3.84 12.95
CA PRO A 185 5.60 -4.59 12.46
C PRO A 185 5.32 -6.03 12.04
N LEU A 186 4.23 -6.64 12.56
CA LEU A 186 3.81 -8.00 12.22
C LEU A 186 2.69 -8.06 11.19
N TYR A 187 1.91 -6.99 11.05
CA TYR A 187 0.67 -6.97 10.29
C TYR A 187 0.84 -7.33 8.79
N PRO A 188 1.91 -6.91 8.09
CA PRO A 188 2.15 -7.31 6.71
C PRO A 188 2.59 -8.78 6.53
N TYR A 189 2.83 -9.50 7.63
CA TYR A 189 3.39 -10.85 7.62
C TYR A 189 2.44 -11.91 8.20
N PRO A 190 1.22 -12.12 7.63
CA PRO A 190 0.24 -13.05 8.19
C PRO A 190 0.73 -14.51 8.23
N TYR A 191 1.75 -14.89 7.46
CA TYR A 191 2.34 -16.22 7.44
C TYR A 191 3.05 -16.59 8.74
N ILE A 192 3.58 -15.63 9.49
CA ILE A 192 4.22 -15.88 10.80
C ILE A 192 3.22 -16.21 11.91
N LEU A 193 1.91 -15.96 11.69
CA LEU A 193 0.83 -16.30 12.61
C LEU A 193 0.18 -17.62 12.18
N LYS A 194 0.89 -18.75 12.32
CA LYS A 194 0.50 -20.04 11.72
C LYS A 194 -0.84 -20.57 12.22
N ASP A 195 -1.19 -20.31 13.47
CA ASP A 195 -2.49 -20.61 14.08
C ASP A 195 -3.44 -19.39 14.10
N ALA A 196 -3.12 -18.35 13.35
CA ALA A 196 -3.82 -17.08 13.26
C ALA A 196 -3.69 -16.12 14.44
N VAL A 197 -2.92 -16.47 15.48
CA VAL A 197 -2.77 -15.68 16.72
C VAL A 197 -1.31 -15.56 17.16
N HIS A 198 -0.57 -16.68 17.22
CA HIS A 198 0.74 -16.75 17.84
C HIS A 198 1.85 -16.53 16.80
N PRO A 199 2.73 -15.56 17.03
CA PRO A 199 3.93 -15.39 16.23
C PRO A 199 4.88 -16.58 16.37
N ASP A 200 5.56 -16.94 15.28
CA ASP A 200 6.65 -17.92 15.28
C ASP A 200 7.98 -17.28 15.74
N VAL A 201 9.11 -17.94 15.46
CA VAL A 201 10.45 -17.47 15.87
C VAL A 201 10.78 -16.11 15.27
N GLU A 202 10.45 -15.90 14.00
CA GLU A 202 10.69 -14.62 13.31
C GLU A 202 9.84 -13.50 13.93
N GLY A 203 8.55 -13.77 14.16
CA GLY A 203 7.69 -12.82 14.84
C GLY A 203 8.15 -12.50 16.27
N ALA A 204 8.63 -13.48 17.01
CA ALA A 204 9.20 -13.27 18.34
C ALA A 204 10.43 -12.35 18.31
N GLU A 205 11.28 -12.45 17.28
CA GLU A 205 12.44 -11.57 17.11
C GLU A 205 12.02 -10.12 16.80
N ILE A 206 11.00 -9.93 15.95
CA ILE A 206 10.41 -8.61 15.69
C ILE A 206 9.87 -7.98 16.98
N LEU A 207 9.17 -8.75 17.83
CA LEU A 207 8.68 -8.27 19.11
C LEU A 207 9.83 -7.91 20.07
N ALA A 208 10.87 -8.74 20.16
CA ALA A 208 12.04 -8.47 20.98
C ALA A 208 12.74 -7.17 20.56
N LYS A 209 12.92 -6.95 19.25
CA LYS A 209 13.48 -5.73 18.69
C LYS A 209 12.63 -4.51 19.04
N THR A 210 11.31 -4.61 18.94
CA THR A 210 10.39 -3.52 19.29
C THR A 210 10.51 -3.11 20.76
N VAL A 211 10.64 -4.09 21.66
CA VAL A 211 10.87 -3.80 23.09
C VAL A 211 12.26 -3.21 23.32
N TYR A 212 13.29 -3.75 22.67
CA TYR A 212 14.66 -3.23 22.75
C TYR A 212 14.72 -1.76 22.32
N GLU A 213 14.14 -1.42 21.19
CA GLU A 213 14.02 -0.04 20.69
C GLU A 213 13.26 0.86 21.68
N GLY A 214 12.16 0.35 22.26
CA GLY A 214 11.38 1.05 23.27
C GLY A 214 12.14 1.31 24.58
N ILE A 215 12.96 0.37 25.02
CA ILE A 215 13.77 0.51 26.24
C ILE A 215 14.95 1.45 26.03
N THR A 216 15.72 1.23 24.98
CA THR A 216 17.00 1.89 24.73
C THR A 216 16.87 3.21 23.96
N GLY A 217 15.80 3.39 23.22
CA GLY A 217 15.63 4.50 22.28
C GLY A 217 16.54 4.43 21.05
N LYS A 218 17.18 3.27 20.81
CA LYS A 218 18.08 3.05 19.67
C LYS A 218 17.36 2.45 18.50
N PHE A 219 17.13 3.25 17.46
CA PHE A 219 16.45 2.87 16.21
C PHE A 219 17.41 2.71 15.02
N GLY A 220 18.73 2.72 15.29
CA GLY A 220 19.77 2.61 14.26
C GLY A 220 20.16 3.93 13.61
N GLY A 221 19.93 5.06 14.30
CA GLY A 221 20.30 6.40 13.87
C GLY A 221 19.44 6.94 12.72
N LEU A 222 19.94 7.98 12.04
CA LEU A 222 19.21 8.66 10.97
C LEU A 222 18.98 7.77 9.73
N GLN A 223 17.73 7.54 9.37
CA GLN A 223 17.29 6.73 8.22
C GLN A 223 16.18 7.43 7.45
N MET A 224 16.20 7.28 6.12
CA MET A 224 15.19 7.76 5.19
C MET A 224 14.61 6.60 4.37
N SER A 225 13.40 6.79 3.83
CA SER A 225 12.81 5.87 2.84
C SER A 225 13.67 5.83 1.57
N GLN A 226 13.64 4.72 0.84
CA GLN A 226 14.29 4.58 -0.48
C GLN A 226 13.83 5.60 -1.52
N MET A 227 12.67 6.22 -1.30
CA MET A 227 12.15 7.29 -2.16
C MET A 227 13.05 8.53 -2.17
N TYR A 228 13.90 8.69 -1.15
CA TYR A 228 14.84 9.81 -1.07
C TYR A 228 16.19 9.38 -1.64
N SER A 229 16.47 9.83 -2.86
CA SER A 229 17.74 9.65 -3.54
C SER A 229 18.08 10.88 -4.37
N ASP A 230 19.28 10.94 -4.91
CA ASP A 230 19.64 11.95 -5.91
C ASP A 230 18.63 11.96 -7.06
N ASN A 231 18.47 13.08 -7.73
CA ASN A 231 17.55 13.32 -8.85
C ASN A 231 16.04 13.23 -8.51
N MET A 232 15.63 13.04 -7.25
CA MET A 232 14.21 12.94 -6.89
C MET A 232 13.41 14.20 -7.25
N VAL A 233 12.10 14.04 -7.41
CA VAL A 233 11.16 15.15 -7.57
C VAL A 233 10.27 15.23 -6.33
N LEU A 234 10.29 16.34 -5.63
CA LEU A 234 9.37 16.64 -4.54
C LEU A 234 8.14 17.37 -5.08
N GLN A 235 6.95 17.00 -4.60
CA GLN A 235 5.71 17.66 -5.02
C GLN A 235 5.74 19.16 -4.70
N HIS A 236 5.60 20.02 -5.69
CA HIS A 236 5.57 21.47 -5.49
C HIS A 236 4.16 22.00 -5.14
N GLY A 237 4.09 23.26 -4.76
CA GLY A 237 2.83 24.00 -4.62
C GLY A 237 1.97 23.64 -3.40
N LYS A 238 2.38 22.65 -2.60
CA LYS A 238 1.74 22.31 -1.33
C LYS A 238 2.79 22.18 -0.22
N ARG A 239 2.32 22.27 1.03
CA ARG A 239 3.17 22.01 2.20
C ARG A 239 3.69 20.58 2.14
N LEU A 240 5.00 20.41 2.31
CA LEU A 240 5.65 19.10 2.27
C LEU A 240 5.93 18.60 3.68
N THR A 241 5.67 17.34 3.90
CA THR A 241 6.16 16.62 5.08
C THR A 241 7.39 15.83 4.70
N ILE A 242 8.52 16.10 5.38
CA ILE A 242 9.73 15.28 5.31
C ILE A 242 9.83 14.54 6.62
N GLN A 243 9.97 13.24 6.58
CA GLN A 243 9.97 12.39 7.78
C GLN A 243 10.89 11.18 7.61
N GLY A 244 11.30 10.62 8.73
CA GLY A 244 12.18 9.47 8.78
C GLY A 244 12.33 8.91 10.19
N LYS A 245 13.35 8.08 10.40
CA LYS A 245 13.68 7.52 11.72
C LYS A 245 15.04 8.06 12.21
N ALA A 246 15.18 8.16 13.51
CA ALA A 246 16.45 8.45 14.21
C ALA A 246 16.35 7.94 15.66
N ASP A 247 17.45 7.92 16.38
CA ASP A 247 17.42 7.53 17.79
C ASP A 247 16.64 8.56 18.63
N VAL A 248 15.96 8.09 19.67
CA VAL A 248 15.09 8.93 20.51
C VAL A 248 15.83 10.16 21.04
N GLY A 249 15.22 11.31 20.91
CA GLY A 249 15.80 12.58 21.37
C GLY A 249 16.87 13.17 20.45
N GLU A 250 17.21 12.49 19.35
CA GLU A 250 18.18 12.99 18.38
C GLU A 250 17.60 14.22 17.64
N LYS A 251 18.40 15.29 17.58
CA LYS A 251 17.99 16.53 16.91
C LYS A 251 18.21 16.39 15.41
N VAL A 252 17.14 16.49 14.64
CA VAL A 252 17.18 16.40 13.19
C VAL A 252 16.99 17.79 12.58
N THR A 253 17.85 18.13 11.61
CA THR A 253 17.76 19.36 10.82
C THR A 253 17.54 19.01 9.36
N VAL A 254 16.56 19.63 8.71
CA VAL A 254 16.27 19.50 7.28
C VAL A 254 16.46 20.85 6.61
N SER A 255 17.22 20.89 5.53
CA SER A 255 17.49 22.12 4.76
C SER A 255 17.29 21.90 3.27
N ILE A 256 16.52 22.77 2.61
CA ILE A 256 16.31 22.79 1.16
C ILE A 256 15.84 24.18 0.72
N ALA A 257 16.29 24.68 -0.42
CA ALA A 257 15.79 25.92 -1.05
C ALA A 257 15.73 27.12 -0.08
N GLY A 258 16.78 27.30 0.74
CA GLY A 258 16.86 28.38 1.74
C GLY A 258 16.02 28.15 3.01
N GLN A 259 15.19 27.12 3.06
CA GLN A 259 14.47 26.75 4.27
C GLN A 259 15.35 25.87 5.17
N LYS A 260 15.24 26.08 6.48
CA LYS A 260 15.89 25.23 7.50
C LYS A 260 14.93 24.95 8.64
N LYS A 261 14.55 23.69 8.80
CA LYS A 261 13.61 23.23 9.84
C LYS A 261 14.30 22.27 10.78
N LYS A 262 13.90 22.29 12.05
CA LYS A 262 14.45 21.42 13.10
C LYS A 262 13.34 20.69 13.81
N THR A 263 13.61 19.46 14.22
CA THR A 263 12.73 18.63 15.03
C THR A 263 13.57 17.73 15.95
N VAL A 264 12.90 16.93 16.76
CA VAL A 264 13.51 15.92 17.63
C VAL A 264 12.80 14.59 17.38
N ALA A 265 13.53 13.49 17.28
CA ALA A 265 12.97 12.17 17.16
C ALA A 265 12.15 11.81 18.41
N ALA A 266 10.91 11.37 18.19
CA ALA A 266 9.96 11.01 19.24
C ALA A 266 10.31 9.67 19.89
N SER A 267 9.56 9.26 20.92
CA SER A 267 9.78 7.99 21.66
C SER A 267 9.64 6.72 20.80
N ASN A 268 9.04 6.82 19.63
CA ASN A 268 8.93 5.75 18.63
C ASN A 268 10.00 5.83 17.52
N GLY A 269 11.03 6.67 17.70
CA GLY A 269 12.09 6.88 16.73
C GLY A 269 11.69 7.69 15.49
N MET A 270 10.42 8.06 15.34
CA MET A 270 9.95 8.85 14.19
C MET A 270 10.20 10.34 14.38
N TRP A 271 10.56 11.00 13.30
CA TRP A 271 10.65 12.46 13.24
C TRP A 271 9.99 12.99 11.98
N GLN A 272 9.47 14.19 12.03
CA GLN A 272 8.93 14.88 10.88
C GLN A 272 9.17 16.39 10.95
N VAL A 273 9.28 17.02 9.80
CA VAL A 273 9.26 18.48 9.62
C VAL A 273 8.31 18.86 8.51
N PHE A 274 7.82 20.09 8.57
CA PHE A 274 6.96 20.66 7.56
C PHE A 274 7.71 21.77 6.84
N LEU A 275 7.85 21.65 5.54
CA LEU A 275 8.41 22.67 4.66
C LEU A 275 7.28 23.49 4.03
N GLU A 276 7.50 24.78 3.88
CA GLU A 276 6.62 25.62 3.06
C GLU A 276 6.68 25.18 1.59
N PRO A 277 5.63 25.44 0.80
CA PRO A 277 5.57 25.04 -0.59
C PRO A 277 6.82 25.46 -1.38
N LEU A 278 7.43 24.50 -2.08
CA LEU A 278 8.53 24.79 -2.99
C LEU A 278 7.98 25.34 -4.30
N LYS A 279 8.71 26.28 -4.91
CA LYS A 279 8.46 26.69 -6.29
C LYS A 279 8.88 25.57 -7.23
N ALA A 280 8.12 25.37 -8.31
CA ALA A 280 8.53 24.45 -9.35
C ALA A 280 9.89 24.84 -9.94
N GLY A 281 10.73 23.86 -10.23
CA GLY A 281 12.08 24.03 -10.76
C GLY A 281 13.15 23.36 -9.92
N GLY A 282 14.33 23.92 -9.87
CA GLY A 282 15.55 23.38 -9.27
C GLY A 282 16.74 23.55 -10.23
N PRO A 283 17.86 22.80 -10.06
CA PRO A 283 18.04 21.77 -9.05
C PRO A 283 18.31 22.34 -7.64
N TYR A 284 17.76 21.68 -6.63
CA TYR A 284 18.01 21.94 -5.22
C TYR A 284 18.92 20.84 -4.64
N THR A 285 19.49 21.13 -3.45
CA THR A 285 20.09 20.12 -2.59
C THR A 285 19.24 20.00 -1.32
N LEU A 286 18.80 18.79 -0.99
CA LEU A 286 18.15 18.46 0.28
C LEU A 286 19.20 17.88 1.22
N THR A 287 19.38 18.52 2.37
CA THR A 287 20.28 18.04 3.43
C THR A 287 19.47 17.69 4.67
N ILE A 288 19.69 16.48 5.21
CA ILE A 288 19.08 16.00 6.44
C ILE A 288 20.20 15.58 7.36
N SER A 289 20.31 16.20 8.54
CA SER A 289 21.44 15.96 9.44
C SER A 289 21.00 15.80 10.89
N THR A 290 21.74 14.95 11.58
CA THR A 290 21.81 14.86 13.05
C THR A 290 23.22 15.21 13.51
N PRO A 291 23.51 15.29 14.81
CA PRO A 291 24.90 15.48 15.28
C PRO A 291 25.88 14.41 14.81
N ASN A 292 25.37 13.21 14.50
CA ASN A 292 26.18 12.02 14.20
C ASN A 292 26.21 11.61 12.74
N LYS A 293 25.25 12.09 11.92
CA LYS A 293 25.08 11.66 10.52
C LYS A 293 24.48 12.77 9.66
N GLU A 294 24.96 12.87 8.44
CA GLU A 294 24.42 13.75 7.41
C GLU A 294 24.07 12.95 6.15
N LEU A 295 22.90 13.22 5.58
CA LEU A 295 22.42 12.69 4.31
C LEU A 295 22.23 13.88 3.37
N ILE A 296 22.84 13.82 2.19
CA ILE A 296 22.78 14.88 1.17
C ILE A 296 22.21 14.27 -0.10
N TYR A 297 21.15 14.86 -0.60
CA TYR A 297 20.50 14.48 -1.86
C TYR A 297 20.62 15.63 -2.86
N ASN A 298 21.26 15.34 -4.00
CA ASN A 298 21.59 16.34 -5.01
C ASN A 298 20.62 16.28 -6.17
N LYS A 299 20.62 17.36 -6.99
CA LYS A 299 19.79 17.50 -8.21
C LYS A 299 18.31 17.27 -7.97
N VAL A 300 17.83 17.61 -6.77
CA VAL A 300 16.41 17.52 -6.39
C VAL A 300 15.62 18.56 -7.18
N LEU A 301 14.52 18.13 -7.79
CA LEU A 301 13.58 19.02 -8.44
C LEU A 301 12.31 19.19 -7.60
N ALA A 302 11.63 20.31 -7.76
CA ALA A 302 10.27 20.52 -7.27
C ALA A 302 9.33 20.55 -8.47
N GLY A 303 8.35 19.66 -8.51
CA GLY A 303 7.49 19.47 -9.67
C GLY A 303 6.25 18.66 -9.36
N GLU A 304 5.65 18.06 -10.38
CA GLU A 304 4.47 17.21 -10.26
C GLU A 304 4.88 15.75 -10.14
N VAL A 305 4.42 15.05 -9.11
CA VAL A 305 4.76 13.64 -8.87
C VAL A 305 3.53 12.76 -9.08
N TRP A 306 3.63 11.79 -9.99
CA TRP A 306 2.54 10.88 -10.32
C TRP A 306 2.93 9.42 -10.09
N LEU A 307 2.02 8.65 -9.48
CA LEU A 307 2.14 7.20 -9.35
C LEU A 307 1.47 6.53 -10.55
N CYS A 308 2.23 5.73 -11.28
CA CYS A 308 1.81 4.98 -12.46
C CYS A 308 1.78 3.50 -12.10
N SER A 309 0.59 2.90 -11.96
CA SER A 309 0.46 1.55 -11.43
C SER A 309 -0.57 0.72 -12.19
N GLY A 310 -0.58 -0.60 -11.96
CA GLY A 310 -1.46 -1.54 -12.62
C GLY A 310 -0.77 -2.86 -12.98
N GLN A 311 -1.08 -3.38 -14.17
CA GLN A 311 -0.49 -4.64 -14.63
C GLN A 311 0.34 -4.47 -15.92
N SER A 312 0.55 -5.52 -16.68
CA SER A 312 1.49 -5.59 -17.81
C SER A 312 1.33 -4.47 -18.85
N ASN A 313 0.13 -3.96 -19.09
CA ASN A 313 -0.07 -2.85 -20.02
C ASN A 313 0.45 -1.51 -19.47
N MET A 314 0.46 -1.32 -18.15
CA MET A 314 1.15 -0.18 -17.52
C MET A 314 2.66 -0.43 -17.42
N GLU A 315 3.09 -1.65 -17.10
CA GLU A 315 4.51 -2.04 -17.05
C GLU A 315 5.20 -1.97 -18.43
N PHE A 316 4.45 -2.03 -19.52
CA PHE A 316 4.90 -2.16 -20.91
C PHE A 316 5.98 -1.12 -21.27
N TYR A 317 7.20 -1.59 -21.61
CA TYR A 317 8.35 -0.71 -21.82
C TYR A 317 8.24 0.13 -23.10
N LEU A 318 8.77 1.35 -23.06
CA LEU A 318 8.81 2.23 -24.22
C LEU A 318 9.55 1.60 -25.41
N ASN A 319 10.59 0.79 -25.18
CA ASN A 319 11.30 0.02 -26.21
C ASN A 319 10.40 -0.94 -26.98
N TRP A 320 9.24 -1.33 -26.45
CA TRP A 320 8.29 -2.25 -27.09
C TRP A 320 7.13 -1.54 -27.78
N ALA A 321 7.00 -0.23 -27.58
CA ALA A 321 5.94 0.55 -28.17
C ALA A 321 6.11 0.66 -29.71
N ALA A 322 5.00 0.81 -30.41
CA ALA A 322 5.00 0.96 -31.89
C ALA A 322 5.86 2.14 -32.36
N THR A 323 5.98 3.17 -31.55
CA THR A 323 6.73 4.40 -31.81
C THR A 323 8.17 4.37 -31.27
N ALA A 324 8.62 3.26 -30.67
CA ALA A 324 9.89 3.14 -29.96
C ALA A 324 11.11 3.62 -30.79
N LYS A 325 11.16 3.26 -32.08
CA LYS A 325 12.27 3.63 -32.96
C LYS A 325 12.40 5.14 -33.16
N GLN A 326 11.29 5.86 -33.07
CA GLN A 326 11.24 7.31 -33.20
C GLN A 326 11.45 8.01 -31.85
N ASP A 327 10.76 7.54 -30.79
CA ASP A 327 10.63 8.28 -29.54
C ASP A 327 11.78 8.01 -28.58
N VAL A 328 12.29 6.77 -28.52
CA VAL A 328 13.39 6.42 -27.60
C VAL A 328 14.65 7.26 -27.84
N PRO A 329 15.15 7.45 -29.07
CA PRO A 329 16.33 8.27 -29.30
C PRO A 329 16.16 9.75 -28.90
N GLN A 330 14.91 10.24 -28.81
CA GLN A 330 14.56 11.60 -28.47
C GLN A 330 14.16 11.78 -27.00
N ALA A 331 14.20 10.71 -26.20
CA ALA A 331 13.70 10.71 -24.82
C ALA A 331 14.66 11.36 -23.81
N THR A 332 15.42 12.37 -24.22
CA THR A 332 16.28 13.15 -23.32
C THR A 332 15.51 14.35 -22.76
N ASN A 333 15.22 14.34 -21.45
CA ASN A 333 14.57 15.45 -20.78
C ASN A 333 14.99 15.54 -19.30
N GLU A 334 15.80 16.55 -18.96
CA GLU A 334 16.26 16.75 -17.58
C GLU A 334 15.16 17.20 -16.61
N GLN A 335 13.98 17.59 -17.10
CA GLN A 335 12.83 17.96 -16.28
C GLN A 335 11.92 16.76 -15.97
N ILE A 336 12.15 15.61 -16.59
CA ILE A 336 11.44 14.35 -16.27
C ILE A 336 12.36 13.45 -15.47
N ARG A 337 11.83 12.88 -14.39
CA ARG A 337 12.53 11.93 -13.53
C ARG A 337 11.71 10.66 -13.40
N LEU A 338 12.40 9.55 -13.39
CA LEU A 338 11.82 8.20 -13.42
C LEU A 338 12.24 7.45 -12.15
N PHE A 339 11.27 6.90 -11.45
CA PHE A 339 11.48 5.98 -10.32
C PHE A 339 10.79 4.66 -10.66
N ASP A 340 11.55 3.61 -10.95
CA ASP A 340 11.04 2.37 -11.52
C ASP A 340 11.16 1.20 -10.54
N MET A 341 10.03 0.79 -9.96
CA MET A 341 9.96 -0.35 -9.04
C MET A 341 9.81 -1.65 -9.83
N LYS A 342 10.93 -2.30 -10.09
CA LYS A 342 10.97 -3.56 -10.87
C LYS A 342 10.83 -4.79 -9.98
N ALA A 343 10.05 -5.74 -10.45
CA ALA A 343 10.04 -7.08 -9.86
C ALA A 343 11.42 -7.77 -10.00
N ARG A 344 11.88 -8.40 -8.93
CA ARG A 344 13.09 -9.25 -8.97
C ARG A 344 12.85 -10.51 -9.83
N TRP A 345 11.64 -11.04 -9.78
CA TRP A 345 11.25 -12.26 -10.48
C TRP A 345 9.92 -11.99 -11.20
N ARG A 346 9.93 -12.25 -12.50
CA ARG A 346 8.71 -12.15 -13.29
C ARG A 346 7.78 -13.31 -12.97
N THR A 347 6.51 -13.03 -12.96
CA THR A 347 5.42 -14.01 -12.77
C THR A 347 5.14 -14.81 -14.04
N ASP A 348 6.20 -15.27 -14.71
CA ASP A 348 6.10 -16.13 -15.89
C ASP A 348 5.66 -17.56 -15.50
N ALA A 349 5.36 -18.42 -16.48
CA ALA A 349 4.90 -19.79 -16.25
C ALA A 349 6.06 -20.73 -15.88
N VAL A 350 6.69 -20.48 -14.75
CA VAL A 350 7.86 -21.21 -14.23
C VAL A 350 7.69 -21.57 -12.75
N GLU A 351 8.35 -22.62 -12.32
CA GLU A 351 8.46 -22.96 -10.89
C GLU A 351 9.63 -22.18 -10.26
N TRP A 352 9.37 -21.46 -9.18
CA TRP A 352 10.40 -20.72 -8.47
C TRP A 352 11.24 -21.59 -7.53
N GLN A 353 12.48 -21.16 -7.30
CA GLN A 353 13.40 -21.83 -6.38
C GLN A 353 13.09 -21.43 -4.91
N ALA A 354 13.57 -22.23 -3.95
CA ALA A 354 13.32 -22.02 -2.52
C ALA A 354 13.76 -20.62 -2.03
N SER A 355 14.90 -20.11 -2.52
CA SER A 355 15.37 -18.77 -2.16
C SER A 355 14.44 -17.63 -2.62
N VAL A 356 13.73 -17.82 -3.74
CA VAL A 356 12.71 -16.88 -4.22
C VAL A 356 11.51 -16.93 -3.29
N LEU A 357 11.05 -18.15 -2.93
CA LEU A 357 9.89 -18.37 -2.08
C LEU A 357 10.08 -17.74 -0.68
N ASP A 358 11.28 -17.89 -0.11
CA ASP A 358 11.65 -17.25 1.14
C ASP A 358 11.62 -15.73 1.05
N SER A 359 12.23 -15.16 0.01
CA SER A 359 12.20 -13.71 -0.20
C SER A 359 10.80 -13.13 -0.38
N LEU A 360 9.86 -13.89 -0.97
CA LEU A 360 8.47 -13.46 -1.10
C LEU A 360 7.77 -13.38 0.26
N ASN A 361 8.03 -14.32 1.16
CA ASN A 361 7.50 -14.29 2.51
C ASN A 361 7.96 -13.04 3.27
N HIS A 362 9.16 -12.55 3.00
CA HIS A 362 9.72 -11.32 3.57
C HIS A 362 9.40 -10.04 2.77
N LEU A 363 8.43 -10.06 1.86
CA LEU A 363 8.02 -8.93 1.00
C LEU A 363 9.15 -8.33 0.14
N GLN A 364 10.21 -9.09 -0.15
CA GLN A 364 11.38 -8.66 -0.91
C GLN A 364 11.19 -8.86 -2.43
N TYR A 365 10.01 -8.55 -2.93
CA TYR A 365 9.65 -8.77 -4.33
C TYR A 365 10.26 -7.73 -5.28
N PHE A 366 10.38 -6.48 -4.85
CA PHE A 366 10.92 -5.41 -5.67
C PHE A 366 12.43 -5.27 -5.53
N THR A 367 13.10 -4.86 -6.61
CA THR A 367 14.50 -4.42 -6.57
C THR A 367 14.59 -3.07 -5.87
N HIS A 368 15.78 -2.73 -5.35
CA HIS A 368 16.05 -1.35 -4.94
C HIS A 368 15.92 -0.42 -6.16
N ALA A 369 15.22 0.68 -6.00
CA ALA A 369 15.00 1.68 -7.03
C ALA A 369 15.53 3.05 -6.57
N GLU A 370 16.03 3.83 -7.52
CA GLU A 370 16.48 5.22 -7.34
C GLU A 370 15.87 6.10 -8.42
N TRP A 371 15.84 7.40 -8.18
CA TRP A 371 15.39 8.36 -9.19
C TRP A 371 16.43 8.54 -10.29
N GLU A 372 16.03 8.31 -11.52
CA GLU A 372 16.85 8.46 -12.71
C GLU A 372 16.41 9.67 -13.56
N VAL A 373 17.38 10.29 -14.22
CA VAL A 373 17.10 11.33 -15.24
C VAL A 373 16.54 10.64 -16.49
N CYS A 374 15.52 11.23 -17.10
CA CYS A 374 14.96 10.71 -18.36
C CYS A 374 15.98 10.88 -19.49
N SER A 375 16.39 9.75 -20.05
CA SER A 375 17.30 9.59 -21.17
C SER A 375 16.83 8.45 -22.08
N PRO A 376 17.36 8.28 -23.29
CA PRO A 376 17.05 7.14 -24.14
C PRO A 376 17.23 5.77 -23.43
N GLU A 377 18.24 5.65 -22.58
CA GLU A 377 18.52 4.41 -21.85
C GLU A 377 17.48 4.14 -20.75
N THR A 378 17.18 5.15 -19.92
CA THR A 378 16.27 5.00 -18.78
C THR A 378 14.82 4.94 -19.24
N ALA A 379 14.39 5.84 -20.14
CA ALA A 379 13.03 5.87 -20.68
C ALA A 379 12.70 4.62 -21.52
N GLY A 380 13.66 4.08 -22.28
CA GLY A 380 13.45 2.88 -23.09
C GLY A 380 13.04 1.65 -22.29
N LYS A 381 13.46 1.56 -21.03
CA LYS A 381 13.16 0.47 -20.08
C LYS A 381 12.08 0.85 -19.06
N PHE A 382 11.44 1.98 -19.24
CA PHE A 382 10.39 2.51 -18.38
C PHE A 382 9.01 2.33 -19.02
N SER A 383 7.93 2.48 -18.25
CA SER A 383 6.56 2.43 -18.74
C SER A 383 6.33 3.40 -19.90
N ALA A 384 5.92 2.91 -21.07
CA ALA A 384 5.58 3.74 -22.21
C ALA A 384 4.43 4.71 -21.92
N ILE A 385 3.36 4.21 -21.28
CA ILE A 385 2.19 5.03 -20.92
C ILE A 385 2.57 6.10 -19.93
N ALA A 386 3.33 5.76 -18.89
CA ALA A 386 3.80 6.74 -17.92
C ALA A 386 4.73 7.78 -18.56
N TYR A 387 5.61 7.37 -19.47
CA TYR A 387 6.48 8.29 -20.21
C TYR A 387 5.68 9.30 -21.03
N TYR A 388 4.72 8.84 -21.85
CA TYR A 388 3.91 9.73 -22.69
C TYR A 388 3.00 10.65 -21.87
N PHE A 389 2.43 10.12 -20.79
CA PHE A 389 1.68 10.91 -19.82
C PHE A 389 2.54 12.03 -19.23
N GLY A 390 3.72 11.68 -18.70
CA GLY A 390 4.62 12.63 -18.08
C GLY A 390 5.19 13.65 -19.05
N LYS A 391 5.50 13.20 -20.29
CA LYS A 391 5.97 14.10 -21.36
C LYS A 391 4.92 15.15 -21.71
N MET A 392 3.68 14.75 -21.94
CA MET A 392 2.59 15.69 -22.25
C MET A 392 2.31 16.65 -21.10
N LEU A 393 2.39 16.19 -19.85
CA LEU A 393 2.27 17.08 -18.69
C LEU A 393 3.42 18.09 -18.64
N GLN A 394 4.66 17.63 -18.80
CA GLN A 394 5.83 18.50 -18.74
C GLN A 394 5.79 19.55 -19.86
N ASP A 395 5.45 19.15 -21.09
CA ASP A 395 5.32 20.04 -22.25
C ASP A 395 4.21 21.10 -22.02
N SER A 396 3.11 20.72 -21.34
CA SER A 396 1.96 21.61 -21.12
C SER A 396 2.12 22.54 -19.93
N LEU A 397 2.69 22.04 -18.83
CA LEU A 397 2.80 22.75 -17.55
C LEU A 397 4.11 23.53 -17.44
N ASN A 398 5.12 23.13 -18.21
CA ASN A 398 6.48 23.66 -18.14
C ASN A 398 7.08 23.62 -16.72
N VAL A 399 6.83 22.52 -16.00
CA VAL A 399 7.38 22.23 -14.66
C VAL A 399 8.01 20.85 -14.65
N PRO A 400 8.93 20.54 -13.71
CA PRO A 400 9.45 19.19 -13.56
C PRO A 400 8.35 18.17 -13.30
N VAL A 401 8.53 16.94 -13.81
CA VAL A 401 7.60 15.82 -13.60
C VAL A 401 8.36 14.60 -13.10
N GLY A 402 7.94 14.07 -11.97
CA GLY A 402 8.40 12.80 -11.41
C GLY A 402 7.37 11.69 -11.65
N LEU A 403 7.82 10.60 -12.23
CA LEU A 403 6.99 9.43 -12.53
C LEU A 403 7.47 8.24 -11.71
N ILE A 404 6.60 7.73 -10.84
CA ILE A 404 6.85 6.52 -10.06
C ILE A 404 6.12 5.38 -10.77
N CYS A 405 6.83 4.45 -11.38
CA CYS A 405 6.24 3.26 -11.97
C CYS A 405 6.29 2.10 -10.97
N ASN A 406 5.10 1.56 -10.65
CA ASN A 406 4.93 0.38 -9.81
C ASN A 406 3.81 -0.46 -10.42
N ALA A 407 4.15 -1.30 -11.40
CA ALA A 407 3.21 -2.11 -12.15
C ALA A 407 3.76 -3.51 -12.36
N ILE A 408 2.92 -4.54 -12.17
CA ILE A 408 3.33 -5.94 -12.22
C ILE A 408 2.44 -6.73 -13.19
N GLY A 409 3.06 -7.33 -14.20
CA GLY A 409 2.38 -8.14 -15.19
C GLY A 409 1.50 -9.23 -14.59
N GLY A 410 0.24 -9.30 -15.04
CA GLY A 410 -0.74 -10.29 -14.62
C GLY A 410 -1.34 -10.08 -13.23
N SER A 411 -0.96 -9.04 -12.49
CA SER A 411 -1.49 -8.82 -11.14
C SER A 411 -2.97 -8.49 -11.14
N PRO A 412 -3.77 -9.09 -10.25
CA PRO A 412 -5.17 -8.74 -10.06
C PRO A 412 -5.34 -7.52 -9.14
N THR A 413 -6.49 -6.85 -9.21
CA THR A 413 -6.80 -5.63 -8.44
C THR A 413 -6.64 -5.82 -6.94
N GLU A 414 -7.10 -6.94 -6.40
CA GLU A 414 -7.07 -7.27 -4.97
C GLU A 414 -5.67 -7.36 -4.39
N ALA A 415 -4.65 -7.64 -5.21
CA ALA A 415 -3.25 -7.65 -4.75
C ALA A 415 -2.74 -6.25 -4.36
N TRP A 416 -3.39 -5.20 -4.85
CA TRP A 416 -3.03 -3.80 -4.68
C TRP A 416 -3.86 -3.06 -3.61
N ILE A 417 -4.76 -3.76 -2.91
CA ILE A 417 -5.64 -3.18 -1.89
C ILE A 417 -5.07 -3.46 -0.51
N GLY A 418 -5.12 -2.46 0.38
CA GLY A 418 -4.66 -2.59 1.76
C GLY A 418 -5.40 -3.71 2.50
N ARG A 419 -4.66 -4.51 3.29
CA ARG A 419 -5.20 -5.65 4.04
C ARG A 419 -6.38 -5.26 4.91
N ARG A 420 -6.26 -4.17 5.68
CA ARG A 420 -7.34 -3.69 6.54
C ARG A 420 -8.62 -3.41 5.75
N THR A 421 -8.50 -2.81 4.58
CA THR A 421 -9.65 -2.54 3.70
C THR A 421 -10.33 -3.85 3.31
N LEU A 422 -9.57 -4.87 2.86
CA LEU A 422 -10.18 -6.15 2.47
C LEU A 422 -10.72 -6.93 3.68
N GLU A 423 -10.06 -6.88 4.83
CA GLU A 423 -10.53 -7.55 6.05
C GLU A 423 -11.89 -7.02 6.54
N TYR A 424 -12.18 -5.73 6.32
CA TYR A 424 -13.45 -5.13 6.74
C TYR A 424 -14.49 -5.15 5.62
N GLU A 425 -14.11 -4.82 4.39
CA GLU A 425 -15.06 -4.57 3.31
C GLU A 425 -15.29 -5.78 2.39
N PHE A 426 -14.29 -6.66 2.28
CA PHE A 426 -14.39 -7.85 1.41
C PHE A 426 -13.59 -9.06 1.96
N PRO A 427 -13.83 -9.51 3.20
CA PRO A 427 -13.04 -10.57 3.83
C PRO A 427 -13.11 -11.91 3.07
N ALA A 428 -14.21 -12.16 2.34
CA ALA A 428 -14.36 -13.38 1.56
C ALA A 428 -13.26 -13.59 0.51
N ILE A 429 -12.65 -12.52 -0.03
CA ILE A 429 -11.58 -12.64 -1.04
C ILE A 429 -10.25 -13.10 -0.46
N LEU A 430 -10.06 -12.92 0.86
CA LEU A 430 -8.84 -13.33 1.56
C LEU A 430 -8.80 -14.83 1.87
N ARG A 431 -9.98 -15.49 1.89
CA ARG A 431 -10.09 -16.88 2.31
C ARG A 431 -9.62 -17.81 1.19
N ASP A 432 -8.67 -18.70 1.51
CA ASP A 432 -8.18 -19.73 0.59
C ASP A 432 -8.01 -19.22 -0.84
N TRP A 433 -7.38 -18.04 -1.00
CA TRP A 433 -7.36 -17.27 -2.24
C TRP A 433 -6.95 -18.09 -3.48
N THR A 434 -6.10 -19.12 -3.33
CA THR A 434 -5.69 -20.03 -4.41
C THR A 434 -6.82 -20.94 -4.91
N LYS A 435 -7.96 -21.01 -4.18
CA LYS A 435 -9.16 -21.78 -4.52
C LYS A 435 -10.39 -20.90 -4.66
N ASN A 436 -10.25 -19.59 -4.47
CA ASN A 436 -11.35 -18.64 -4.38
C ASN A 436 -11.78 -18.18 -5.80
N ASP A 437 -13.05 -18.37 -6.15
CA ASP A 437 -13.58 -18.05 -7.48
C ASP A 437 -13.75 -16.55 -7.75
N PHE A 438 -13.61 -15.69 -6.75
CA PHE A 438 -13.46 -14.25 -7.00
C PHE A 438 -12.18 -13.93 -7.76
N ILE A 439 -11.14 -14.79 -7.66
CA ILE A 439 -9.87 -14.63 -8.34
C ILE A 439 -9.84 -15.50 -9.60
N GLN A 440 -9.46 -14.92 -10.70
CA GLN A 440 -9.48 -15.57 -12.01
C GLN A 440 -8.65 -16.87 -12.02
N ASP A 441 -9.16 -17.91 -12.69
CA ASP A 441 -8.58 -19.26 -12.68
C ASP A 441 -7.11 -19.28 -13.16
N TRP A 442 -6.79 -18.56 -14.24
CA TRP A 442 -5.42 -18.52 -14.72
C TRP A 442 -4.46 -17.82 -13.75
N VAL A 443 -4.95 -16.82 -12.97
CA VAL A 443 -4.16 -16.13 -11.93
C VAL A 443 -3.79 -17.12 -10.83
N ARG A 444 -4.79 -17.88 -10.35
CA ARG A 444 -4.60 -18.95 -9.35
C ARG A 444 -3.66 -20.04 -9.88
N GLY A 445 -3.88 -20.49 -11.10
CA GLY A 445 -3.05 -21.53 -11.75
C GLY A 445 -1.60 -21.08 -11.94
N ARG A 446 -1.38 -19.83 -12.34
CA ARG A 446 -0.03 -19.25 -12.47
C ARG A 446 0.65 -19.18 -11.10
N ALA A 447 -0.03 -18.69 -10.10
CA ALA A 447 0.51 -18.63 -8.74
C ALA A 447 0.84 -20.04 -8.19
N ALA A 448 -0.06 -21.00 -8.34
CA ALA A 448 0.16 -22.39 -7.93
C ALA A 448 1.40 -23.00 -8.60
N LEU A 449 1.63 -22.72 -9.89
CA LEU A 449 2.84 -23.16 -10.59
C LEU A 449 4.10 -22.50 -10.03
N ASN A 450 4.07 -21.18 -9.84
CA ASN A 450 5.23 -20.45 -9.32
C ASN A 450 5.68 -20.96 -7.95
N VAL A 451 4.72 -21.24 -7.04
CA VAL A 451 5.02 -21.67 -5.66
C VAL A 451 5.01 -23.18 -5.46
N LYS A 452 4.98 -23.98 -6.52
CA LYS A 452 4.82 -25.45 -6.45
C LYS A 452 5.87 -26.15 -5.56
N LYS A 453 7.06 -25.57 -5.43
CA LYS A 453 8.14 -26.11 -4.58
C LYS A 453 8.04 -25.67 -3.12
N SER A 454 7.08 -24.84 -2.75
CA SER A 454 6.91 -24.43 -1.36
C SER A 454 6.39 -25.59 -0.51
N THR A 455 6.94 -25.73 0.67
CA THR A 455 6.43 -26.59 1.75
C THR A 455 5.58 -25.79 2.76
N ASP A 456 5.60 -24.46 2.69
CA ASP A 456 4.80 -23.61 3.53
C ASP A 456 3.38 -23.44 2.92
N LYS A 457 2.36 -23.87 3.66
CA LYS A 457 0.97 -23.72 3.23
C LYS A 457 0.49 -22.28 3.17
N PHE A 458 1.24 -21.35 3.75
CA PHE A 458 0.98 -19.90 3.75
C PHE A 458 1.96 -19.13 2.90
N GLN A 459 2.56 -19.81 1.93
CA GLN A 459 3.49 -19.19 1.00
C GLN A 459 2.88 -17.97 0.33
N ARG A 460 3.56 -16.84 0.42
CA ARG A 460 3.16 -15.57 -0.20
C ARG A 460 3.44 -15.57 -1.71
N HIS A 461 2.63 -14.82 -2.44
CA HIS A 461 2.76 -14.66 -3.89
C HIS A 461 2.33 -13.24 -4.33
N PRO A 462 2.96 -12.62 -5.35
CA PRO A 462 2.60 -11.28 -5.84
C PRO A 462 1.14 -11.13 -6.26
N TYR A 463 0.47 -12.21 -6.63
CA TYR A 463 -0.96 -12.20 -6.99
C TYR A 463 -1.90 -12.44 -5.80
N GLU A 464 -1.35 -12.74 -4.62
CA GLU A 464 -2.14 -12.84 -3.40
C GLU A 464 -2.79 -11.50 -3.04
N PRO A 465 -4.06 -11.49 -2.60
CA PRO A 465 -4.67 -10.26 -2.08
C PRO A 465 -3.78 -9.55 -1.07
N CYS A 466 -3.68 -8.23 -1.18
CA CYS A 466 -2.83 -7.32 -0.39
C CYS A 466 -1.32 -7.37 -0.65
N TYR A 467 -0.77 -8.39 -1.32
CA TYR A 467 0.68 -8.57 -1.40
C TYR A 467 1.42 -7.37 -2.04
N LEU A 468 0.95 -6.92 -3.20
CA LEU A 468 1.59 -5.79 -3.92
C LEU A 468 1.34 -4.45 -3.22
N TYR A 469 0.25 -4.34 -2.46
CA TYR A 469 0.07 -3.19 -1.58
C TYR A 469 1.13 -3.20 -0.47
N GLU A 470 1.33 -4.32 0.21
CA GLU A 470 2.26 -4.44 1.35
C GLU A 470 3.73 -4.30 0.91
N SER A 471 4.10 -4.94 -0.21
CA SER A 471 5.48 -4.90 -0.71
C SER A 471 5.82 -3.68 -1.57
N GLY A 472 4.82 -3.06 -2.23
CA GLY A 472 5.05 -2.05 -3.25
C GLY A 472 4.39 -0.69 -2.99
N ILE A 473 3.21 -0.63 -2.37
CA ILE A 473 2.51 0.65 -2.13
C ILE A 473 2.83 1.21 -0.74
N LEU A 474 2.81 0.38 0.28
CA LEU A 474 3.08 0.78 1.65
C LEU A 474 4.44 1.51 1.82
N PRO A 475 5.54 1.09 1.16
CA PRO A 475 6.80 1.82 1.20
C PRO A 475 6.77 3.23 0.56
N LEU A 476 5.77 3.53 -0.29
CA LEU A 476 5.63 4.81 -0.99
C LEU A 476 4.73 5.80 -0.25
N GLN A 477 3.91 5.34 0.70
CA GLN A 477 2.81 6.11 1.29
C GLN A 477 3.19 7.48 1.87
N GLN A 478 4.43 7.61 2.32
CA GLN A 478 4.92 8.84 2.94
C GLN A 478 5.48 9.84 1.91
N TYR A 479 5.55 9.45 0.64
CA TYR A 479 6.06 10.32 -0.42
C TYR A 479 4.90 11.08 -1.06
N PRO A 480 4.91 12.42 -1.05
CA PRO A 480 3.79 13.20 -1.58
C PRO A 480 3.65 13.02 -3.09
N ILE A 481 2.45 12.67 -3.53
CA ILE A 481 2.09 12.58 -4.95
C ILE A 481 0.96 13.55 -5.31
N LYS A 482 0.81 13.85 -6.59
CA LYS A 482 -0.28 14.66 -7.13
C LYS A 482 -1.50 13.82 -7.48
N GLY A 483 -1.28 12.59 -7.95
CA GLY A 483 -2.33 11.69 -8.37
C GLY A 483 -1.81 10.35 -8.85
N VAL A 484 -2.72 9.53 -9.32
CA VAL A 484 -2.48 8.16 -9.79
C VAL A 484 -2.96 8.01 -11.23
N ILE A 485 -2.18 7.32 -12.07
CA ILE A 485 -2.67 6.73 -13.32
C ILE A 485 -2.62 5.21 -13.21
N TRP A 486 -3.70 4.54 -13.67
CA TRP A 486 -3.92 3.12 -13.45
C TRP A 486 -4.32 2.38 -14.73
N TYR A 487 -3.62 1.28 -15.05
CA TYR A 487 -4.04 0.41 -16.15
C TYR A 487 -4.01 -1.05 -15.70
N GLN A 488 -5.19 -1.56 -15.40
CA GLN A 488 -5.39 -2.94 -14.97
C GLN A 488 -6.85 -3.33 -15.23
N GLY A 489 -7.13 -4.62 -15.29
CA GLY A 489 -8.47 -5.17 -15.43
C GLY A 489 -8.49 -6.53 -16.11
N GLU A 490 -7.48 -6.83 -16.92
CA GLU A 490 -7.38 -8.07 -17.67
C GLU A 490 -7.43 -9.32 -16.79
N SER A 491 -6.87 -9.20 -15.59
CA SER A 491 -6.83 -10.27 -14.56
C SER A 491 -8.11 -10.38 -13.73
N ASN A 492 -9.07 -9.45 -13.91
CA ASN A 492 -10.36 -9.43 -13.21
C ASN A 492 -11.57 -9.47 -14.16
N ALA A 493 -11.34 -9.50 -15.49
CA ALA A 493 -12.40 -9.36 -16.49
C ALA A 493 -13.39 -10.54 -16.54
N HIS A 494 -13.16 -11.61 -15.80
CA HIS A 494 -14.08 -12.74 -15.64
C HIS A 494 -15.28 -12.40 -14.73
N ASN A 495 -15.13 -11.44 -13.82
CA ASN A 495 -16.15 -11.06 -12.83
C ASN A 495 -16.19 -9.55 -12.65
N LYS A 496 -17.00 -8.87 -13.51
CA LYS A 496 -17.15 -7.42 -13.48
C LYS A 496 -17.72 -6.89 -12.16
N ASP A 497 -18.64 -7.62 -11.54
CA ASP A 497 -19.32 -7.16 -10.31
C ASP A 497 -18.36 -7.17 -9.11
N ALA A 498 -17.54 -8.20 -8.99
CA ALA A 498 -16.46 -8.22 -8.01
C ALA A 498 -15.43 -7.11 -8.29
N HIS A 499 -15.08 -6.87 -9.57
CA HIS A 499 -14.13 -5.82 -9.93
C HIS A 499 -14.65 -4.40 -9.62
N GLU A 500 -15.94 -4.12 -9.86
CA GLU A 500 -16.55 -2.83 -9.49
C GLU A 500 -16.37 -2.54 -8.00
N LYS A 501 -16.60 -3.54 -7.14
CA LYS A 501 -16.35 -3.42 -5.70
C LYS A 501 -14.85 -3.23 -5.41
N LEU A 502 -14.00 -4.08 -5.98
CA LEU A 502 -12.56 -4.05 -5.74
C LEU A 502 -11.93 -2.72 -6.19
N PHE A 503 -12.35 -2.17 -7.33
CA PHE A 503 -11.80 -0.92 -7.82
C PHE A 503 -12.16 0.27 -6.90
N LYS A 504 -13.39 0.31 -6.39
CA LYS A 504 -13.79 1.31 -5.38
C LYS A 504 -12.94 1.19 -4.12
N LEU A 505 -12.76 -0.03 -3.62
CA LEU A 505 -11.92 -0.30 -2.45
C LEU A 505 -10.44 0.02 -2.69
N LEU A 506 -9.94 -0.18 -3.90
CA LEU A 506 -8.58 0.22 -4.29
C LEU A 506 -8.40 1.73 -4.16
N VAL A 507 -9.29 2.50 -4.78
CA VAL A 507 -9.24 3.97 -4.76
C VAL A 507 -9.35 4.48 -3.32
N ASP A 508 -10.31 3.98 -2.54
CA ASP A 508 -10.52 4.40 -1.15
C ASP A 508 -9.32 4.02 -0.25
N SER A 509 -8.78 2.81 -0.43
CA SER A 509 -7.59 2.34 0.29
C SER A 509 -6.38 3.26 0.04
N TRP A 510 -6.14 3.66 -1.22
CA TRP A 510 -5.02 4.51 -1.55
C TRP A 510 -5.24 5.96 -1.10
N ARG A 511 -6.44 6.51 -1.24
CA ARG A 511 -6.80 7.83 -0.69
C ARG A 511 -6.60 7.89 0.82
N THR A 512 -7.02 6.87 1.53
CA THR A 512 -6.78 6.73 2.97
C THR A 512 -5.29 6.68 3.28
N ASN A 513 -4.52 5.92 2.52
CA ASN A 513 -3.09 5.74 2.68
C ASN A 513 -2.30 7.06 2.53
N TRP A 514 -2.65 7.90 1.55
CA TRP A 514 -2.05 9.22 1.37
C TRP A 514 -2.73 10.33 2.20
N ASN A 515 -3.76 9.98 2.98
CA ASN A 515 -4.58 10.94 3.72
C ASN A 515 -5.07 12.09 2.82
N ASP A 516 -5.51 11.74 1.60
CA ASP A 516 -5.99 12.67 0.58
C ASP A 516 -7.24 12.10 -0.10
N ALA A 517 -8.43 12.44 0.43
CA ALA A 517 -9.72 11.98 -0.08
C ALA A 517 -10.00 12.46 -1.52
N GLN A 518 -9.30 13.51 -1.97
CA GLN A 518 -9.45 14.08 -3.32
C GLN A 518 -8.32 13.66 -4.27
N LEU A 519 -7.46 12.72 -3.88
CA LEU A 519 -6.37 12.25 -4.72
C LEU A 519 -6.91 11.82 -6.09
N PRO A 520 -6.50 12.50 -7.20
CA PRO A 520 -6.96 12.16 -8.54
C PRO A 520 -6.56 10.74 -8.93
N PHE A 521 -7.49 10.01 -9.53
CA PHE A 521 -7.26 8.63 -9.95
C PHE A 521 -7.76 8.44 -11.39
N TYR A 522 -6.84 8.47 -12.36
CA TYR A 522 -7.18 8.33 -13.77
C TYR A 522 -6.85 6.93 -14.25
N TYR A 523 -7.79 6.27 -14.93
CA TYR A 523 -7.61 4.88 -15.32
C TYR A 523 -7.93 4.61 -16.78
N VAL A 524 -7.47 3.48 -17.28
CA VAL A 524 -7.66 3.06 -18.66
C VAL A 524 -8.80 2.05 -18.75
N GLN A 525 -9.79 2.30 -19.61
CA GLN A 525 -10.74 1.29 -20.06
C GLN A 525 -9.98 0.25 -20.87
N LEU A 526 -10.22 -1.05 -20.63
CA LEU A 526 -9.51 -2.13 -21.33
C LEU A 526 -9.61 -1.99 -22.86
N SER A 527 -8.51 -2.30 -23.53
CA SER A 527 -8.44 -2.38 -24.99
C SER A 527 -9.37 -3.48 -25.52
N SER A 528 -9.62 -3.52 -26.83
CA SER A 528 -10.40 -4.59 -27.43
C SER A 528 -9.54 -5.82 -27.73
N ILE A 529 -10.05 -7.00 -27.41
CA ILE A 529 -9.48 -8.32 -27.69
C ILE A 529 -10.61 -9.34 -27.80
N ASN A 530 -10.42 -10.43 -28.52
CA ASN A 530 -11.47 -11.42 -28.74
C ASN A 530 -11.74 -12.31 -27.51
N ARG A 531 -12.23 -11.69 -26.41
CA ARG A 531 -12.65 -12.37 -25.18
C ARG A 531 -14.08 -11.99 -24.80
N PRO A 532 -15.00 -12.96 -24.62
CA PRO A 532 -16.45 -12.72 -24.46
C PRO A 532 -16.83 -11.78 -23.31
N SER A 533 -16.13 -11.79 -22.20
CA SER A 533 -16.43 -10.94 -21.01
C SER A 533 -16.07 -9.46 -21.22
N TRP A 534 -15.25 -9.13 -22.21
CA TRP A 534 -14.65 -7.81 -22.37
C TRP A 534 -15.64 -6.65 -22.52
N PRO A 535 -16.72 -6.74 -23.32
CA PRO A 535 -17.67 -5.64 -23.45
C PRO A 535 -18.36 -5.26 -22.14
N TRP A 536 -18.75 -6.28 -21.38
CA TRP A 536 -19.34 -6.10 -20.05
C TRP A 536 -18.39 -5.41 -19.08
N PHE A 537 -17.13 -5.82 -19.11
CA PHE A 537 -16.10 -5.23 -18.25
C PHE A 537 -15.77 -3.79 -18.66
N ARG A 538 -15.66 -3.48 -19.95
CA ARG A 538 -15.44 -2.11 -20.44
C ARG A 538 -16.57 -1.16 -20.04
N ASP A 539 -17.82 -1.62 -20.14
CA ASP A 539 -18.97 -0.82 -19.71
C ASP A 539 -18.99 -0.61 -18.18
N SER A 540 -18.64 -1.64 -17.41
CA SER A 540 -18.52 -1.51 -15.97
C SER A 540 -17.44 -0.47 -15.57
N GLN A 541 -16.28 -0.48 -16.25
CA GLN A 541 -15.27 0.56 -16.06
C GLN A 541 -15.81 1.97 -16.38
N ARG A 542 -16.60 2.14 -17.42
CA ARG A 542 -17.26 3.43 -17.72
C ARG A 542 -18.20 3.88 -16.61
N ARG A 543 -19.01 2.98 -16.06
CA ARG A 543 -19.97 3.30 -14.99
C ARG A 543 -19.29 3.70 -13.68
N LEU A 544 -18.12 3.15 -13.36
CA LEU A 544 -17.33 3.52 -12.17
C LEU A 544 -17.02 5.03 -12.07
N MET A 545 -17.02 5.77 -13.21
CA MET A 545 -16.86 7.22 -13.16
C MET A 545 -18.04 7.96 -12.50
N ALA A 546 -19.23 7.37 -12.50
CA ALA A 546 -20.40 7.94 -11.84
C ALA A 546 -20.41 7.65 -10.32
N ASP A 547 -19.70 6.61 -9.89
CA ASP A 547 -19.67 6.15 -8.51
C ASP A 547 -18.52 6.76 -7.68
N LEU A 548 -17.53 7.34 -8.36
CA LEU A 548 -16.30 7.84 -7.73
C LEU A 548 -16.07 9.31 -8.14
N GLU A 549 -15.70 10.12 -7.17
CA GLU A 549 -15.26 11.50 -7.42
C GLU A 549 -13.77 11.56 -7.78
N HIS A 550 -13.33 12.63 -8.42
CA HIS A 550 -11.93 12.87 -8.82
C HIS A 550 -11.30 11.72 -9.61
N VAL A 551 -12.09 11.09 -10.48
CA VAL A 551 -11.64 10.04 -11.40
C VAL A 551 -11.86 10.45 -12.85
N GLY A 552 -11.21 9.74 -13.78
CA GLY A 552 -11.41 9.90 -15.21
C GLY A 552 -10.93 8.66 -15.96
N MET A 553 -11.52 8.35 -17.10
CA MET A 553 -11.26 7.12 -17.84
C MET A 553 -10.77 7.42 -19.26
N ALA A 554 -9.57 6.96 -19.58
CA ALA A 554 -9.03 6.97 -20.93
C ALA A 554 -9.52 5.73 -21.70
N VAL A 555 -10.19 5.94 -22.82
CA VAL A 555 -10.63 4.85 -23.69
C VAL A 555 -9.44 4.27 -24.47
N SER A 556 -9.35 2.94 -24.58
CA SER A 556 -8.28 2.27 -25.33
C SER A 556 -8.79 1.18 -26.30
N SER A 557 -10.11 1.03 -26.44
CA SER A 557 -10.71 -0.02 -27.27
C SER A 557 -10.40 0.12 -28.77
N ASP A 558 -10.08 1.31 -29.26
CA ASP A 558 -9.64 1.60 -30.63
C ASP A 558 -8.20 1.17 -30.93
N LYS A 559 -7.42 0.87 -29.90
CA LYS A 559 -5.99 0.50 -29.97
C LYS A 559 -5.73 -0.97 -29.65
N GLY A 560 -6.80 -1.79 -29.57
CA GLY A 560 -6.68 -3.22 -29.24
C GLY A 560 -6.19 -4.07 -30.41
N ASP A 561 -5.82 -5.30 -30.07
CA ASP A 561 -5.50 -6.38 -31.02
C ASP A 561 -6.46 -7.56 -30.77
N SER A 562 -6.78 -8.31 -31.83
CA SER A 562 -7.74 -9.43 -31.70
C SER A 562 -7.19 -10.63 -30.93
N LEU A 563 -5.89 -10.81 -30.92
CA LEU A 563 -5.19 -11.96 -30.35
C LEU A 563 -4.24 -11.59 -29.22
N ASP A 564 -3.63 -10.39 -29.28
CA ASP A 564 -2.65 -9.95 -28.29
C ASP A 564 -3.29 -9.01 -27.26
N VAL A 565 -3.13 -9.34 -25.99
CA VAL A 565 -3.59 -8.54 -24.86
C VAL A 565 -2.71 -7.29 -24.62
N HIS A 566 -1.55 -7.22 -25.27
CA HIS A 566 -0.56 -6.14 -25.15
C HIS A 566 -0.44 -5.30 -26.44
N PRO A 567 -1.45 -4.49 -26.80
CA PRO A 567 -1.32 -3.63 -27.97
C PRO A 567 -0.14 -2.68 -27.82
N THR A 568 0.66 -2.54 -28.89
CA THR A 568 1.90 -1.75 -28.87
C THR A 568 1.70 -0.24 -28.98
N GLN A 569 0.49 0.21 -29.31
CA GLN A 569 0.14 1.65 -29.42
C GLN A 569 -0.13 2.23 -28.03
N LYS A 570 0.91 2.76 -27.40
CA LYS A 570 0.86 3.31 -26.03
C LYS A 570 0.82 4.84 -25.97
N LEU A 571 1.28 5.53 -27.03
CA LEU A 571 1.33 6.99 -27.10
C LEU A 571 -0.02 7.61 -26.77
N GLU A 572 -1.04 7.27 -27.55
CA GLU A 572 -2.36 7.88 -27.42
C GLU A 572 -2.99 7.58 -26.05
N ILE A 573 -2.67 6.45 -25.44
CA ILE A 573 -3.21 6.10 -24.13
C ILE A 573 -2.60 6.98 -23.04
N GLY A 574 -1.28 7.20 -23.09
CA GLY A 574 -0.59 8.13 -22.19
C GLY A 574 -1.12 9.56 -22.32
N GLU A 575 -1.30 10.03 -23.56
CA GLU A 575 -1.85 11.37 -23.84
C GLU A 575 -3.30 11.52 -23.38
N ARG A 576 -4.14 10.49 -23.55
CA ARG A 576 -5.55 10.51 -23.08
C ARG A 576 -5.62 10.60 -21.55
N LEU A 577 -4.76 9.91 -20.83
CA LEU A 577 -4.63 10.07 -19.37
C LEU A 577 -4.16 11.48 -18.99
N ALA A 578 -3.18 12.03 -19.72
CA ALA A 578 -2.69 13.39 -19.48
C ALA A 578 -3.75 14.47 -19.75
N ARG A 579 -4.63 14.28 -20.75
CA ARG A 579 -5.76 15.18 -21.00
C ARG A 579 -6.72 15.25 -19.81
N TRP A 580 -7.01 14.13 -19.14
CA TRP A 580 -7.79 14.10 -17.91
C TRP A 580 -7.10 14.90 -16.80
N ALA A 581 -5.79 14.68 -16.60
CA ALA A 581 -5.03 15.43 -15.61
C ALA A 581 -4.99 16.93 -15.92
N LEU A 582 -4.69 17.33 -17.16
CA LEU A 582 -4.68 18.74 -17.58
C LEU A 582 -6.02 19.42 -17.34
N ASN A 583 -7.13 18.79 -17.74
CA ASN A 583 -8.46 19.38 -17.57
C ASN A 583 -8.90 19.39 -16.10
N LYS A 584 -8.89 18.23 -15.42
CA LYS A 584 -9.52 18.07 -14.08
C LYS A 584 -8.61 18.42 -12.92
N THR A 585 -7.29 18.17 -13.04
CA THR A 585 -6.34 18.45 -11.95
C THR A 585 -5.71 19.84 -12.08
N TYR A 586 -5.42 20.27 -13.31
CA TYR A 586 -4.69 21.52 -13.57
C TYR A 586 -5.56 22.66 -14.12
N GLY A 587 -6.86 22.43 -14.38
CA GLY A 587 -7.80 23.47 -14.79
C GLY A 587 -7.61 24.00 -16.21
N TYR A 588 -7.06 23.17 -17.10
CA TYR A 588 -6.93 23.52 -18.54
C TYR A 588 -8.27 23.25 -19.24
N ASP A 589 -9.26 24.09 -19.01
CA ASP A 589 -10.65 23.91 -19.49
C ASP A 589 -10.77 23.77 -21.02
N LYS A 590 -9.81 24.28 -21.79
CA LYS A 590 -9.76 24.14 -23.25
C LYS A 590 -9.30 22.75 -23.71
N VAL A 591 -8.68 21.95 -22.84
CA VAL A 591 -8.27 20.58 -23.17
C VAL A 591 -9.48 19.67 -22.97
N VAL A 592 -10.00 19.10 -24.01
CA VAL A 592 -11.09 18.10 -23.93
C VAL A 592 -10.55 16.82 -23.32
N PRO A 593 -11.05 16.36 -22.17
CA PRO A 593 -10.43 15.25 -21.43
C PRO A 593 -10.74 13.86 -22.01
N SER A 594 -11.89 13.71 -22.70
CA SER A 594 -12.37 12.41 -23.17
C SER A 594 -13.00 12.48 -24.56
N GLY A 595 -13.13 11.34 -25.20
CA GLY A 595 -14.07 11.11 -26.26
C GLY A 595 -15.52 11.04 -25.76
N PRO A 596 -16.49 10.77 -26.64
CA PRO A 596 -17.89 10.71 -26.27
C PRO A 596 -18.16 9.64 -25.20
N LEU A 597 -18.75 10.03 -24.08
CA LEU A 597 -19.20 9.17 -23.00
C LEU A 597 -20.72 9.12 -23.02
N TYR A 598 -21.30 7.91 -22.99
CA TYR A 598 -22.76 7.73 -22.96
C TYR A 598 -23.39 8.51 -21.79
N LYS A 599 -24.41 9.34 -22.10
CA LYS A 599 -25.14 10.13 -21.14
C LYS A 599 -26.57 9.65 -20.96
N SER A 600 -27.33 9.58 -22.07
CA SER A 600 -28.71 9.20 -22.04
C SER A 600 -29.18 8.71 -23.43
N VAL A 601 -30.35 8.06 -23.50
CA VAL A 601 -31.01 7.69 -24.73
C VAL A 601 -32.49 7.98 -24.61
N SER A 602 -33.07 8.49 -25.70
CA SER A 602 -34.53 8.61 -25.89
C SER A 602 -35.01 7.81 -27.10
N PHE A 603 -36.21 7.27 -27.02
CA PHE A 603 -36.80 6.46 -28.07
C PHE A 603 -38.02 7.16 -28.66
N VAL A 604 -37.95 7.48 -29.95
CA VAL A 604 -39.00 8.23 -30.63
C VAL A 604 -39.27 7.60 -32.01
N LYS A 605 -40.50 7.23 -32.28
CA LYS A 605 -40.95 6.71 -33.59
C LYS A 605 -40.04 5.60 -34.18
N GLY A 606 -39.75 4.59 -33.38
CA GLY A 606 -38.92 3.45 -33.79
C GLY A 606 -37.43 3.74 -33.95
N LYS A 607 -36.95 4.83 -33.40
CA LYS A 607 -35.52 5.22 -33.41
C LYS A 607 -35.03 5.59 -32.04
N ALA A 608 -33.76 5.34 -31.77
CA ALA A 608 -33.07 5.78 -30.56
C ALA A 608 -32.23 7.01 -30.87
N TYR A 609 -32.23 7.97 -29.97
CA TYR A 609 -31.39 9.17 -29.99
C TYR A 609 -30.46 9.14 -28.76
N VAL A 610 -29.19 8.89 -29.04
CA VAL A 610 -28.15 8.72 -27.99
C VAL A 610 -27.43 10.02 -27.78
N GLU A 611 -27.43 10.51 -26.54
CA GLU A 611 -26.68 11.69 -26.10
C GLU A 611 -25.37 11.28 -25.43
N PHE A 612 -24.37 12.11 -25.63
CA PHE A 612 -23.05 11.89 -25.06
C PHE A 612 -22.55 13.16 -24.33
N GLU A 613 -21.77 12.98 -23.29
CA GLU A 613 -20.82 13.99 -22.83
C GLU A 613 -19.66 14.10 -23.82
N TYR A 614 -18.98 15.24 -23.87
CA TYR A 614 -17.88 15.52 -24.80
C TYR A 614 -18.24 15.29 -26.27
N SER A 615 -19.47 15.61 -26.63
CA SER A 615 -20.09 15.30 -27.93
C SER A 615 -19.87 16.36 -29.02
N LYS A 616 -19.05 17.38 -28.80
CA LYS A 616 -18.82 18.40 -29.82
C LYS A 616 -18.17 17.78 -31.04
N GLY A 617 -18.74 18.00 -32.23
CA GLY A 617 -18.18 17.55 -33.51
C GLY A 617 -18.12 16.04 -33.68
N LEU A 618 -19.15 15.31 -33.22
CA LEU A 618 -19.28 13.86 -33.45
C LEU A 618 -19.08 13.50 -34.91
N LYS A 619 -18.29 12.47 -35.18
CA LYS A 619 -17.99 11.98 -36.53
C LYS A 619 -17.42 10.56 -36.49
N PRO A 620 -17.43 9.84 -37.65
CA PRO A 620 -16.58 8.65 -37.77
C PRO A 620 -15.10 9.02 -37.70
N SER A 621 -14.24 8.13 -37.19
CA SER A 621 -12.79 8.33 -37.10
C SER A 621 -12.11 8.50 -38.45
N VAL A 622 -12.70 8.00 -39.51
CA VAL A 622 -12.28 8.20 -40.91
C VAL A 622 -13.41 8.92 -41.65
N GLU A 623 -13.06 10.03 -42.28
CA GLU A 623 -14.02 10.85 -43.00
C GLU A 623 -14.70 10.07 -44.13
N GLY A 624 -16.03 10.21 -44.27
CA GLY A 624 -16.84 9.53 -45.31
C GLY A 624 -17.24 8.10 -44.92
N GLU A 625 -16.71 7.51 -43.84
CA GLU A 625 -17.20 6.21 -43.39
C GLU A 625 -18.55 6.32 -42.68
N LYS A 626 -19.31 5.22 -42.67
CA LYS A 626 -20.50 5.06 -41.81
C LYS A 626 -20.04 4.79 -40.36
N LEU A 627 -20.88 5.18 -39.38
CA LEU A 627 -20.75 4.73 -38.01
C LEU A 627 -20.94 3.22 -37.91
N ARG A 628 -20.12 2.56 -37.13
CA ARG A 628 -20.08 1.11 -36.97
C ARG A 628 -20.37 0.70 -35.53
N THR A 629 -20.76 -0.57 -35.37
CA THR A 629 -20.87 -1.25 -34.07
C THR A 629 -21.96 -0.73 -33.12
N PHE A 630 -22.94 0.02 -33.67
CA PHE A 630 -24.17 0.25 -32.96
C PHE A 630 -25.09 -0.97 -33.13
N GLU A 631 -25.74 -1.36 -32.04
CA GLU A 631 -26.76 -2.43 -32.04
C GLU A 631 -27.95 -1.97 -31.20
N ILE A 632 -29.14 -2.44 -31.55
CA ILE A 632 -30.41 -2.02 -30.95
C ILE A 632 -31.26 -3.24 -30.67
N ALA A 633 -32.03 -3.22 -29.58
CA ALA A 633 -32.98 -4.28 -29.21
C ALA A 633 -34.33 -3.71 -28.78
N GLY A 634 -35.37 -4.50 -28.89
CA GLY A 634 -36.70 -4.28 -28.32
C GLY A 634 -36.84 -4.88 -26.91
N ASP A 635 -38.08 -5.14 -26.50
CA ASP A 635 -38.41 -5.79 -25.22
C ASP A 635 -37.94 -7.25 -25.14
N ASP A 636 -37.62 -7.88 -26.27
CA ASP A 636 -37.09 -9.25 -26.36
C ASP A 636 -35.58 -9.35 -26.06
N GLU A 637 -34.90 -8.19 -25.90
CA GLU A 637 -33.46 -8.07 -25.71
C GLU A 637 -32.59 -8.74 -26.80
N ILE A 638 -33.16 -9.03 -27.97
CA ILE A 638 -32.42 -9.54 -29.12
C ILE A 638 -31.80 -8.36 -29.86
N PHE A 639 -30.45 -8.31 -29.87
CA PHE A 639 -29.70 -7.19 -30.47
C PHE A 639 -29.50 -7.42 -31.97
N TYR A 640 -29.85 -6.42 -32.76
CA TYR A 640 -29.63 -6.37 -34.20
C TYR A 640 -28.61 -5.26 -34.52
N PRO A 641 -27.70 -5.48 -35.52
CA PRO A 641 -26.88 -4.42 -36.06
C PRO A 641 -27.74 -3.24 -36.52
N ALA A 642 -27.34 -2.03 -36.18
CA ALA A 642 -28.13 -0.84 -36.42
C ALA A 642 -27.43 0.13 -37.38
N GLU A 643 -28.21 0.80 -38.21
CA GLU A 643 -27.79 2.02 -38.89
C GLU A 643 -27.68 3.15 -37.86
N ALA A 644 -26.62 3.96 -38.00
CA ALA A 644 -26.37 5.08 -37.10
C ALA A 644 -25.87 6.30 -37.87
N VAL A 645 -26.43 7.48 -37.56
CA VAL A 645 -26.02 8.76 -38.16
C VAL A 645 -25.90 9.83 -37.08
N VAL A 646 -24.95 10.74 -37.25
CA VAL A 646 -24.82 11.90 -36.39
C VAL A 646 -25.87 12.94 -36.71
N GLU A 647 -26.62 13.41 -35.72
CA GLU A 647 -27.56 14.54 -35.82
C GLU A 647 -27.19 15.59 -34.72
N GLY A 648 -26.42 16.60 -35.14
CA GLY A 648 -25.87 17.57 -34.16
C GLY A 648 -24.94 16.94 -33.15
N ASN A 649 -25.29 16.99 -31.86
CA ASN A 649 -24.52 16.41 -30.77
C ASN A 649 -25.06 15.04 -30.29
N GLN A 650 -25.91 14.41 -31.11
CA GLN A 650 -26.51 13.10 -30.82
C GLN A 650 -26.24 12.11 -31.96
N VAL A 651 -26.38 10.84 -31.65
CA VAL A 651 -26.38 9.78 -32.66
C VAL A 651 -27.78 9.17 -32.73
N LYS A 652 -28.40 9.24 -33.92
CA LYS A 652 -29.64 8.55 -34.22
C LYS A 652 -29.34 7.14 -34.67
N VAL A 653 -30.01 6.14 -34.05
CA VAL A 653 -29.77 4.70 -34.23
C VAL A 653 -31.09 4.01 -34.53
N TRP A 654 -31.12 3.10 -35.52
CA TRP A 654 -32.32 2.32 -35.88
C TRP A 654 -31.95 1.02 -36.61
N ALA A 655 -32.83 0.05 -36.55
CA ALA A 655 -32.77 -1.16 -37.37
C ALA A 655 -34.18 -1.50 -37.88
N LYS A 656 -34.29 -2.06 -39.08
CA LYS A 656 -35.59 -2.44 -39.65
C LYS A 656 -36.27 -3.58 -38.89
N GLU A 657 -35.49 -4.40 -38.26
CA GLU A 657 -35.88 -5.55 -37.44
C GLU A 657 -36.52 -5.13 -36.11
N VAL A 658 -36.23 -3.93 -35.61
CA VAL A 658 -36.66 -3.44 -34.30
C VAL A 658 -37.56 -2.22 -34.46
N LYS A 659 -38.88 -2.43 -34.45
CA LYS A 659 -39.84 -1.35 -34.61
C LYS A 659 -40.01 -0.48 -33.37
N GLU A 660 -39.89 -1.07 -32.20
CA GLU A 660 -39.99 -0.44 -30.88
C GLU A 660 -38.71 -0.66 -30.07
N PRO A 661 -37.68 0.13 -30.32
CA PRO A 661 -36.42 -0.01 -29.60
C PRO A 661 -36.54 0.39 -28.13
N LYS A 662 -35.86 -0.33 -27.28
CA LYS A 662 -35.77 -0.12 -25.82
C LYS A 662 -34.34 -0.01 -25.34
N ILE A 663 -33.38 -0.64 -26.03
CA ILE A 663 -32.00 -0.74 -25.63
C ILE A 663 -31.10 -0.44 -26.83
N VAL A 664 -30.02 0.32 -26.55
CA VAL A 664 -28.92 0.58 -27.49
C VAL A 664 -27.62 0.19 -26.85
N ARG A 665 -26.73 -0.40 -27.63
CA ARG A 665 -25.34 -0.62 -27.21
C ARG A 665 -24.36 -0.25 -28.32
N TYR A 666 -23.10 0.07 -27.91
CA TYR A 666 -22.06 0.50 -28.82
C TYR A 666 -20.72 -0.12 -28.46
N GLY A 667 -19.95 -0.55 -29.46
CA GLY A 667 -18.63 -1.16 -29.26
C GLY A 667 -18.73 -2.45 -28.45
N TRP A 668 -19.86 -3.17 -28.54
CA TRP A 668 -20.16 -4.31 -27.67
C TRP A 668 -19.44 -5.60 -28.07
N GLN A 669 -18.82 -5.63 -29.23
CA GLN A 669 -18.02 -6.77 -29.65
C GLN A 669 -16.76 -6.89 -28.76
N PRO A 670 -16.34 -8.12 -28.37
CA PRO A 670 -15.11 -8.33 -27.63
C PRO A 670 -13.91 -7.62 -28.26
N PHE A 671 -13.63 -7.94 -29.53
CA PHE A 671 -12.76 -7.15 -30.39
C PHE A 671 -13.63 -6.22 -31.27
N THR A 672 -13.54 -4.94 -31.02
CA THR A 672 -14.42 -3.96 -31.67
C THR A 672 -13.70 -3.11 -32.72
N ARG A 673 -14.42 -2.71 -33.75
CA ARG A 673 -14.06 -1.72 -34.77
C ARG A 673 -14.90 -0.45 -34.64
N ALA A 674 -15.28 -0.12 -33.44
CA ALA A 674 -16.01 1.10 -33.11
C ALA A 674 -15.26 2.34 -33.59
N ASN A 675 -15.96 3.29 -34.23
CA ASN A 675 -15.33 4.41 -34.94
C ASN A 675 -15.96 5.78 -34.64
N LEU A 676 -16.81 5.91 -33.63
CA LEU A 676 -17.36 7.20 -33.23
C LEU A 676 -16.28 7.98 -32.45
N VAL A 677 -16.01 9.20 -32.89
CA VAL A 677 -15.09 10.13 -32.21
C VAL A 677 -15.72 11.52 -32.09
N ASN A 678 -15.17 12.38 -31.24
CA ASN A 678 -15.51 13.80 -31.20
C ASN A 678 -14.59 14.64 -32.14
N GLU A 679 -14.69 15.97 -32.05
CA GLU A 679 -13.89 16.87 -32.92
C GLU A 679 -12.38 16.69 -32.68
N GLU A 680 -11.96 16.34 -31.45
CA GLU A 680 -10.56 16.07 -31.05
C GLU A 680 -10.04 14.70 -31.57
N GLY A 681 -10.87 13.91 -32.20
CA GLY A 681 -10.53 12.56 -32.63
C GLY A 681 -10.46 11.53 -31.50
N LEU A 682 -10.96 11.86 -30.29
CA LEU A 682 -10.97 10.97 -29.16
C LEU A 682 -12.13 9.96 -29.27
N PRO A 683 -11.88 8.66 -29.04
CA PRO A 683 -12.89 7.60 -29.26
C PRO A 683 -13.96 7.56 -28.19
N ALA A 684 -15.18 7.19 -28.62
CA ALA A 684 -16.28 6.91 -27.71
C ALA A 684 -16.06 5.61 -26.93
N SER A 685 -16.49 5.59 -25.66
CA SER A 685 -16.42 4.40 -24.82
C SER A 685 -17.46 3.35 -25.21
N THR A 686 -17.20 2.08 -24.94
CA THR A 686 -18.19 1.02 -24.96
C THR A 686 -19.31 1.34 -23.96
N PHE A 687 -20.57 1.13 -24.36
CA PHE A 687 -21.72 1.27 -23.45
C PHE A 687 -22.87 0.34 -23.81
N ARG A 688 -23.75 0.09 -22.84
CA ARG A 688 -25.08 -0.50 -22.98
C ARG A 688 -26.07 0.35 -22.16
N SER A 689 -27.22 0.71 -22.76
CA SER A 689 -28.10 1.75 -22.22
C SER A 689 -29.03 1.30 -21.10
N ASP A 690 -29.26 0.00 -20.93
CA ASP A 690 -30.14 -0.60 -19.92
C ASP A 690 -29.39 -0.99 -18.64
N VAL A 691 -28.07 -0.92 -18.62
CA VAL A 691 -27.25 -1.16 -17.43
C VAL A 691 -27.06 0.16 -16.71
N LYS A 692 -27.57 0.26 -15.48
CA LYS A 692 -27.46 1.43 -14.60
C LYS A 692 -26.15 1.44 -13.84
#